data_3a970135339d0584277b39942490b406
#
_entry.id   3a970135339d0584277b39942490b406
#
_cell.length_a   1.000
_cell.length_b   1.000
_cell.length_c   1.000
_cell.angle_alpha   90.00
_cell.angle_beta   90.00
_cell.angle_gamma   90.00
#
_symmetry.space_group_name_H-M   'P 1'
#
loop_
_entity.id
_entity.type
_entity.pdbx_description
1 polymer ?
#
loop_
_entity_poly.entity_id
_entity_poly.type
_entity_poly.pdbx_seq_one_letter_code
_entity_poly.pdbx_strand_id
1 'polypeptide(L)'
;MKKRITETLLGLLAFVCCLPMMAQQHPEWQSQYAIGLNKLAPHSYVWPYKNAGDVRNGNYEDSPYYMSLNGKWKFHWVKNPDNRPKNFYQPSYYTGGWADINVPGNWERQGYGTAIYVNETYEFDDKMFNFKKNPPLVPHAENEVGSYRRTFKVPADWKGRRVVLCCEGVISFYYVWVNGKLLGYNQGSKTNAEWDITDVLNDGENVVALEVYRWSSGAYLECQDMWRLSGIERDVYLYSTPKQYIADYKLNASLDKEKYKDGIFGLEVTVEGSSATASSIAYTLKDDSGKAVLQDAVQIKSRGLSNFIAFDEKKIPNVKAWNAEHPNLYTLLLELKDAQGNVTELTGCEVGFRTSEIKDGRFCINGVPVLVKGTNRHEHSQLGRTVSKELMELDIKLMKQHNINLVRNSHYPTHPYWYQLCDRYGLYMIDEANIESHGMGYGSASLAKDSTWLTAHMDRTHRMYERSKNHPAIVIWSLGNEAGNGINFERTYDWLKSVEKTRPVQYERAELNYNTDIYCRMYRSVDEIKAYVAKKDIYRPFILCEYLHAMGNSCGGLKEYWDVFENEPMAQGGSVWDWVDQSFREIDENGKWYWTYGGDYGPEGIPSFGNFCCNGLVGADREPHPHLLEVKKVYQNIKTTLLDRQNMKLRIKNWYDFSNLNEYIFHWNVTTDSGERLAEGTNVLDCEPHGTIDIQLGNVLLSKKDREAYLNVSWTRKEDSPMIAKDWEVAYDQFILPGYKNSTAHRPQKAGETTFTVDKQTGALASLSLDGRELLSTPVTLSLFRPATDNDNRDKNGVRLWRKAGLDNITQKVVSLKEGKNSTTARVEVLNAKGQKVGTADFIYALDRNGALKVNTTFEPDTAIVKSMARLGLTFRVADTYDQVSYLGRGDNETYADRDQSGRIGLYRTTPERMFHYYVVPQSTGNRTDVRWAKFTNHSGEGIFVESNRTFQFSMIPFSDVLLEKARHINDLERDGMYTVHLDAEQAGVGTATCGPGVLPQYLVPVKKQGFGFTLYPIK
;
A
#
# COMPACT_ATOMS: atom_id res chain seq x y z
N MET A 1 -43.50 27.09 2.23
CA MET A 1 -42.12 26.62 2.30
C MET A 1 -41.39 26.64 0.95
N LYS A 2 -42.05 26.36 -0.19
CA LYS A 2 -41.42 26.44 -1.55
C LYS A 2 -40.98 27.81 -2.03
N LYS A 3 -41.53 28.89 -1.53
CA LYS A 3 -41.20 30.26 -1.99
C LYS A 3 -39.92 30.86 -1.38
N ARG A 4 -39.42 30.33 -0.25
CA ARG A 4 -38.16 30.77 0.37
C ARG A 4 -36.89 30.15 -0.21
N ILE A 5 -37.01 28.97 -0.85
CA ILE A 5 -35.86 28.28 -1.46
C ILE A 5 -35.46 28.93 -2.77
N THR A 6 -36.41 29.44 -3.54
CA THR A 6 -36.13 30.08 -4.83
C THR A 6 -35.45 31.48 -4.67
N GLU A 7 -35.73 32.17 -3.59
CA GLU A 7 -35.10 33.47 -3.32
C GLU A 7 -33.66 33.31 -2.78
N THR A 8 -33.36 32.18 -2.12
CA THR A 8 -32.00 31.89 -1.62
C THR A 8 -31.07 31.41 -2.76
N LEU A 9 -31.59 30.68 -3.75
CA LEU A 9 -30.80 30.32 -4.94
C LEU A 9 -30.53 31.48 -5.89
N LEU A 10 -31.48 32.39 -6.06
CA LEU A 10 -31.24 33.62 -6.84
C LEU A 10 -30.29 34.60 -6.14
N GLY A 11 -30.27 34.60 -4.80
CA GLY A 11 -29.32 35.36 -4.01
C GLY A 11 -27.87 34.88 -4.13
N LEU A 12 -27.64 33.55 -4.27
CA LEU A 12 -26.30 33.01 -4.47
C LEU A 12 -25.77 33.24 -5.89
N LEU A 13 -26.63 33.18 -6.93
CA LEU A 13 -26.23 33.53 -8.29
C LEU A 13 -25.93 35.03 -8.49
N ALA A 14 -26.61 35.91 -7.75
CA ALA A 14 -26.33 37.35 -7.82
C ALA A 14 -25.07 37.76 -7.05
N PHE A 15 -24.64 36.99 -6.05
CA PHE A 15 -23.41 37.30 -5.30
C PHE A 15 -22.11 36.91 -6.03
N VAL A 16 -22.19 36.04 -7.04
CA VAL A 16 -21.04 35.65 -7.87
C VAL A 16 -20.70 36.76 -8.92
N CYS A 17 -21.63 37.65 -9.24
CA CYS A 17 -21.42 38.69 -10.25
C CYS A 17 -20.91 40.03 -9.70
N CYS A 18 -20.73 40.21 -8.39
CA CYS A 18 -20.32 41.49 -7.79
C CYS A 18 -19.12 41.36 -6.84
N LEU A 19 -18.13 40.54 -7.18
CA LEU A 19 -16.80 40.74 -6.62
C LEU A 19 -16.13 41.89 -7.38
N PRO A 20 -15.59 42.91 -6.69
CA PRO A 20 -14.84 43.96 -7.38
C PRO A 20 -13.69 43.27 -8.13
N MET A 21 -13.56 43.56 -9.43
CA MET A 21 -12.36 43.30 -10.21
C MET A 21 -11.20 44.06 -9.52
N MET A 22 -10.62 43.48 -8.50
CA MET A 22 -9.24 43.81 -8.11
C MET A 22 -8.39 43.37 -9.27
N ALA A 23 -7.73 44.28 -9.93
CA ALA A 23 -6.78 44.00 -10.99
C ALA A 23 -5.84 42.90 -10.49
N GLN A 24 -5.90 41.74 -11.13
CA GLN A 24 -5.12 40.59 -10.79
C GLN A 24 -3.64 40.94 -11.07
N GLN A 25 -2.86 41.19 -10.03
CA GLN A 25 -1.42 41.49 -10.15
C GLN A 25 -0.60 40.25 -10.54
N HIS A 26 -1.18 39.06 -10.41
CA HIS A 26 -0.51 37.78 -10.64
C HIS A 26 -1.27 36.98 -11.72
N PRO A 27 -0.57 36.13 -12.49
CA PRO A 27 -1.19 35.23 -13.44
C PRO A 27 -2.04 34.18 -12.73
N GLU A 28 -2.99 33.57 -13.47
CA GLU A 28 -3.96 32.61 -12.92
C GLU A 28 -3.32 31.47 -12.15
N TRP A 29 -2.16 30.97 -12.58
CA TRP A 29 -1.45 29.91 -11.90
C TRP A 29 -0.84 30.31 -10.54
N GLN A 30 -0.90 31.58 -10.18
CA GLN A 30 -0.54 32.13 -8.87
C GLN A 30 -1.75 32.67 -8.08
N SER A 31 -2.95 32.11 -8.31
CA SER A 31 -4.16 32.54 -7.65
C SER A 31 -4.97 31.35 -7.13
N GLN A 32 -5.26 31.30 -5.84
CA GLN A 32 -6.12 30.28 -5.24
C GLN A 32 -7.59 30.36 -5.68
N TYR A 33 -7.99 31.43 -6.35
CA TYR A 33 -9.33 31.59 -6.91
C TYR A 33 -9.45 31.07 -8.33
N ALA A 34 -8.34 30.91 -9.03
CA ALA A 34 -8.29 30.46 -10.42
C ALA A 34 -8.36 28.92 -10.52
N ILE A 35 -9.43 28.31 -10.02
CA ILE A 35 -9.61 26.85 -9.99
C ILE A 35 -9.99 26.26 -11.34
N GLY A 36 -10.49 27.06 -12.29
CA GLY A 36 -10.85 26.62 -13.64
C GLY A 36 -11.64 27.71 -14.41
N LEU A 37 -11.57 27.63 -15.73
CA LEU A 37 -12.29 28.49 -16.65
C LEU A 37 -13.01 27.65 -17.70
N ASN A 38 -14.31 27.88 -17.89
CA ASN A 38 -15.16 27.25 -18.91
C ASN A 38 -15.18 25.71 -18.89
N LYS A 39 -14.62 25.05 -17.85
CA LYS A 39 -14.72 23.61 -17.69
C LYS A 39 -16.15 23.23 -17.31
N LEU A 40 -16.60 22.08 -17.76
CA LEU A 40 -17.91 21.54 -17.40
C LEU A 40 -18.04 21.38 -15.89
N ALA A 41 -19.29 21.49 -15.39
CA ALA A 41 -19.59 21.17 -14.01
C ALA A 41 -19.18 19.69 -13.71
N PRO A 42 -18.77 19.36 -12.48
CA PRO A 42 -18.46 17.98 -12.14
C PRO A 42 -19.73 17.13 -12.23
N HIS A 43 -19.61 15.93 -12.77
CA HIS A 43 -20.68 14.96 -12.98
C HIS A 43 -20.13 13.53 -12.93
N SER A 44 -20.99 12.55 -12.82
CA SER A 44 -20.63 11.13 -12.93
C SER A 44 -20.13 10.81 -14.35
N TYR A 45 -19.36 9.76 -14.50
CA TYR A 45 -18.96 9.30 -15.83
C TYR A 45 -20.19 8.87 -16.63
N VAL A 46 -20.44 9.57 -17.75
CA VAL A 46 -21.52 9.29 -18.70
C VAL A 46 -20.88 8.85 -20.01
N TRP A 47 -20.42 7.61 -20.05
CA TRP A 47 -19.81 7.03 -21.25
C TRP A 47 -20.89 6.72 -22.29
N PRO A 48 -20.81 7.24 -23.51
CA PRO A 48 -21.73 6.87 -24.56
C PRO A 48 -21.35 5.52 -25.15
N TYR A 49 -22.24 4.54 -25.04
CA TYR A 49 -22.04 3.18 -25.56
C TYR A 49 -22.87 2.93 -26.82
N LYS A 50 -22.43 1.93 -27.59
CA LYS A 50 -23.18 1.49 -28.78
C LYS A 50 -24.22 0.43 -28.45
N ASN A 51 -23.91 -0.45 -27.51
CA ASN A 51 -24.78 -1.58 -27.14
C ASN A 51 -24.73 -1.86 -25.64
N ALA A 52 -25.75 -2.60 -25.15
CA ALA A 52 -25.90 -2.92 -23.73
C ALA A 52 -24.78 -3.85 -23.17
N GLY A 53 -24.15 -4.65 -24.01
CA GLY A 53 -23.05 -5.52 -23.60
C GLY A 53 -21.81 -4.71 -23.20
N ASP A 54 -21.54 -3.62 -23.90
CA ASP A 54 -20.41 -2.74 -23.61
C ASP A 54 -20.59 -2.04 -22.25
N VAL A 55 -21.83 -1.68 -21.91
CA VAL A 55 -22.14 -1.11 -20.57
C VAL A 55 -21.80 -2.11 -19.47
N ARG A 56 -22.24 -3.38 -19.61
CA ARG A 56 -21.95 -4.44 -18.65
C ARG A 56 -20.45 -4.68 -18.45
N ASN A 57 -19.69 -4.62 -19.52
CA ASN A 57 -18.24 -4.85 -19.50
C ASN A 57 -17.44 -3.59 -19.12
N GLY A 58 -18.09 -2.42 -19.07
CA GLY A 58 -17.44 -1.14 -18.83
C GLY A 58 -16.45 -0.73 -19.94
N ASN A 59 -16.63 -1.27 -21.17
CA ASN A 59 -15.72 -1.06 -22.30
C ASN A 59 -16.03 0.26 -23.04
N TYR A 60 -15.88 1.37 -22.35
CA TYR A 60 -16.14 2.70 -22.95
C TYR A 60 -15.14 3.05 -24.06
N GLU A 61 -13.91 2.53 -23.98
CA GLU A 61 -12.85 2.78 -24.98
C GLU A 61 -13.15 2.13 -26.33
N ASP A 62 -13.92 1.05 -26.36
CA ASP A 62 -14.37 0.38 -27.57
C ASP A 62 -15.60 1.08 -28.21
N SER A 63 -16.14 2.08 -27.55
CA SER A 63 -17.27 2.84 -28.07
C SER A 63 -16.89 3.62 -29.32
N PRO A 64 -17.72 3.61 -30.39
CA PRO A 64 -17.49 4.46 -31.56
C PRO A 64 -17.61 5.96 -31.23
N TYR A 65 -18.07 6.29 -30.04
CA TYR A 65 -18.21 7.66 -29.54
C TYR A 65 -17.06 8.07 -28.61
N TYR A 66 -16.03 7.25 -28.50
CA TYR A 66 -14.79 7.53 -27.75
C TYR A 66 -13.60 7.61 -28.72
N MET A 67 -12.69 8.53 -28.46
CA MET A 67 -11.46 8.67 -29.23
C MET A 67 -10.29 9.04 -28.32
N SER A 68 -9.33 8.11 -28.13
CA SER A 68 -8.12 8.39 -27.37
C SER A 68 -7.22 9.40 -28.07
N LEU A 69 -6.70 10.35 -27.30
CA LEU A 69 -5.60 11.24 -27.69
C LEU A 69 -4.27 10.88 -27.01
N ASN A 70 -4.17 9.69 -26.41
CA ASN A 70 -2.93 9.18 -25.85
C ASN A 70 -1.89 8.87 -26.93
N GLY A 71 -0.64 8.73 -26.52
CA GLY A 71 0.47 8.41 -27.41
C GLY A 71 1.46 9.57 -27.54
N LYS A 72 2.07 9.72 -28.70
CA LYS A 72 3.10 10.76 -28.90
C LYS A 72 2.50 12.13 -29.16
N TRP A 73 2.97 13.13 -28.44
CA TRP A 73 2.66 14.55 -28.61
C TRP A 73 3.93 15.33 -28.91
N LYS A 74 3.85 16.39 -29.68
CA LYS A 74 4.93 17.38 -29.83
C LYS A 74 5.08 18.12 -28.52
N PHE A 75 6.32 18.26 -28.05
CA PHE A 75 6.65 18.80 -26.73
C PHE A 75 7.81 19.79 -26.78
N HIS A 76 7.64 20.88 -26.06
CA HIS A 76 8.70 21.86 -25.83
C HIS A 76 8.72 22.26 -24.37
N TRP A 77 9.86 21.99 -23.71
CA TRP A 77 10.07 22.28 -22.29
C TRP A 77 10.96 23.50 -22.10
N VAL A 78 10.63 24.31 -21.11
CA VAL A 78 11.45 25.45 -20.67
C VAL A 78 11.49 25.49 -19.15
N LYS A 79 12.64 25.94 -18.62
CA LYS A 79 12.85 26.06 -17.18
C LYS A 79 12.14 27.27 -16.57
N ASN A 80 11.93 28.33 -17.36
CA ASN A 80 11.32 29.59 -16.93
C ASN A 80 10.09 29.91 -17.80
N PRO A 81 8.95 30.27 -17.21
CA PRO A 81 7.72 30.61 -17.92
C PRO A 81 7.90 31.71 -18.98
N ASP A 82 8.82 32.67 -18.76
CA ASP A 82 9.02 33.78 -19.70
C ASP A 82 9.59 33.32 -21.04
N ASN A 83 10.27 32.18 -21.05
CA ASN A 83 10.92 31.59 -22.22
C ASN A 83 9.98 30.66 -23.03
N ARG A 84 8.76 30.44 -22.58
CA ARG A 84 7.84 29.54 -23.26
C ARG A 84 7.49 30.03 -24.64
N PRO A 85 7.24 29.15 -25.63
CA PRO A 85 6.90 29.55 -26.98
C PRO A 85 5.60 30.30 -26.99
N LYS A 86 5.59 31.49 -27.61
CA LYS A 86 4.40 32.30 -27.78
C LYS A 86 3.59 31.80 -28.98
N ASN A 87 2.28 31.85 -28.90
CA ASN A 87 1.35 31.49 -29.98
C ASN A 87 1.50 30.04 -30.51
N PHE A 88 2.12 29.17 -29.78
CA PHE A 88 2.35 27.76 -30.18
C PHE A 88 1.04 26.99 -30.40
N TYR A 89 -0.05 27.47 -29.83
CA TYR A 89 -1.39 26.91 -29.94
C TYR A 89 -2.07 27.23 -31.30
N GLN A 90 -1.49 28.13 -32.11
CA GLN A 90 -2.02 28.45 -33.44
C GLN A 90 -1.83 27.29 -34.41
N PRO A 91 -2.84 26.93 -35.24
CA PRO A 91 -2.71 25.84 -36.19
C PRO A 91 -1.50 25.95 -37.11
N SER A 92 -1.14 27.15 -37.56
CA SER A 92 -0.02 27.43 -38.44
C SER A 92 1.35 27.43 -37.79
N TYR A 93 1.45 27.28 -36.47
CA TYR A 93 2.74 27.26 -35.76
C TYR A 93 3.57 26.03 -36.11
N TYR A 94 4.82 26.26 -36.50
CA TYR A 94 5.74 25.19 -36.90
C TYR A 94 6.38 24.49 -35.69
N THR A 95 6.19 23.19 -35.56
CA THR A 95 6.72 22.35 -34.48
C THR A 95 7.79 21.34 -34.94
N GLY A 96 8.38 21.54 -36.15
CA GLY A 96 9.36 20.59 -36.70
C GLY A 96 10.64 20.39 -35.88
N GLY A 97 10.97 21.35 -34.99
CA GLY A 97 12.11 21.23 -34.08
C GLY A 97 11.73 20.76 -32.65
N TRP A 98 10.46 20.44 -32.41
CA TRP A 98 10.01 19.95 -31.09
C TRP A 98 10.25 18.46 -30.93
N ALA A 99 10.56 18.05 -29.71
CA ALA A 99 10.65 16.63 -29.35
C ALA A 99 9.27 15.96 -29.35
N ASP A 100 9.26 14.65 -29.29
CA ASP A 100 8.08 13.85 -29.00
C ASP A 100 8.11 13.42 -27.54
N ILE A 101 6.97 13.51 -26.85
CA ILE A 101 6.77 13.00 -25.50
C ILE A 101 5.59 12.02 -25.48
N ASN A 102 5.64 11.00 -24.62
CA ASN A 102 4.52 10.08 -24.43
C ASN A 102 3.47 10.68 -23.48
N VAL A 103 2.21 10.56 -23.82
CA VAL A 103 1.05 10.90 -22.99
C VAL A 103 0.16 9.67 -22.88
N PRO A 104 -0.24 9.26 -21.67
CA PRO A 104 0.17 9.83 -20.38
C PRO A 104 1.66 9.56 -20.05
N GLY A 105 2.23 10.41 -19.19
CA GLY A 105 3.61 10.29 -18.72
C GLY A 105 4.13 11.56 -18.05
N ASN A 106 4.97 11.39 -17.05
CA ASN A 106 5.67 12.49 -16.41
C ASN A 106 6.88 12.92 -17.25
N TRP A 107 7.11 14.21 -17.39
CA TRP A 107 8.22 14.68 -18.20
C TRP A 107 9.58 14.44 -17.55
N GLU A 108 9.67 14.40 -16.21
CA GLU A 108 10.91 14.10 -15.47
C GLU A 108 11.40 12.68 -15.76
N ARG A 109 10.46 11.75 -16.04
CA ARG A 109 10.79 10.37 -16.42
C ARG A 109 11.05 10.20 -17.92
N GLN A 110 10.98 11.29 -18.68
CA GLN A 110 11.23 11.33 -20.12
C GLN A 110 12.37 12.29 -20.49
N GLY A 111 13.20 12.68 -19.50
CA GLY A 111 14.44 13.43 -19.71
C GLY A 111 14.31 14.94 -19.60
N TYR A 112 13.24 15.47 -18.99
CA TYR A 112 13.02 16.90 -18.82
C TYR A 112 12.84 17.25 -17.34
N GLY A 113 13.46 18.31 -16.86
CA GLY A 113 13.38 18.73 -15.47
C GLY A 113 14.00 17.73 -14.50
N THR A 114 13.61 17.80 -13.24
CA THR A 114 14.18 16.97 -12.16
C THR A 114 13.08 16.39 -11.28
N ALA A 115 13.11 15.07 -11.08
CA ALA A 115 12.26 14.40 -10.12
C ALA A 115 12.71 14.75 -8.70
N ILE A 116 11.79 15.25 -7.87
CA ILE A 116 12.05 15.63 -6.47
C ILE A 116 11.10 14.83 -5.57
N TYR A 117 11.65 14.25 -4.49
CA TYR A 117 10.84 13.61 -3.46
C TYR A 117 11.00 14.34 -2.13
N VAL A 118 9.91 14.87 -1.64
CA VAL A 118 9.79 15.41 -0.28
C VAL A 118 8.47 14.98 0.35
N ASN A 119 8.44 14.81 1.67
CA ASN A 119 7.25 14.44 2.42
C ASN A 119 6.47 15.69 2.89
N GLU A 120 6.78 16.18 4.08
CA GLU A 120 6.01 17.18 4.83
C GLU A 120 6.34 18.65 4.47
N THR A 121 6.95 18.87 3.31
CA THR A 121 7.33 20.22 2.83
C THR A 121 6.96 20.39 1.37
N TYR A 122 6.92 21.64 0.91
CA TYR A 122 6.88 21.93 -0.51
C TYR A 122 8.28 21.87 -1.08
N GLU A 123 8.48 21.19 -2.20
CA GLU A 123 9.78 21.03 -2.86
C GLU A 123 10.38 22.37 -3.28
N PHE A 124 9.54 23.38 -3.52
CA PHE A 124 9.98 24.72 -3.89
C PHE A 124 10.26 25.65 -2.69
N ASP A 125 9.92 25.27 -1.46
CA ASP A 125 10.26 26.03 -0.22
C ASP A 125 11.71 25.77 0.18
N ASP A 126 12.66 26.12 -0.70
CA ASP A 126 14.06 25.82 -0.54
C ASP A 126 14.98 26.91 -1.12
N LYS A 127 16.19 27.00 -0.56
CA LYS A 127 17.23 27.93 -1.00
C LYS A 127 17.66 27.71 -2.45
N MET A 128 17.57 26.49 -2.96
CA MET A 128 17.91 26.15 -4.34
C MET A 128 17.03 26.89 -5.33
N PHE A 129 15.75 27.11 -4.99
CA PHE A 129 14.79 27.86 -5.80
C PHE A 129 14.70 29.34 -5.42
N ASN A 130 15.56 29.77 -4.49
CA ASN A 130 15.55 31.13 -3.94
C ASN A 130 14.12 31.58 -3.54
N PHE A 131 13.37 30.69 -2.97
CA PHE A 131 11.96 30.91 -2.65
C PHE A 131 11.64 30.40 -1.25
N LYS A 132 10.78 31.13 -0.57
CA LYS A 132 10.14 30.77 0.69
C LYS A 132 8.65 30.70 0.49
N LYS A 133 7.99 29.61 0.91
CA LYS A 133 6.55 29.43 0.76
C LYS A 133 5.78 30.66 1.25
N ASN A 134 4.91 31.17 0.37
CA ASN A 134 4.07 32.34 0.59
C ASN A 134 2.77 32.18 -0.20
N PRO A 135 1.81 31.32 0.24
CA PRO A 135 0.58 31.08 -0.52
C PRO A 135 -0.15 32.38 -0.87
N PRO A 136 -0.67 32.54 -2.11
CA PRO A 136 -0.77 31.55 -3.19
C PRO A 136 0.43 31.51 -4.16
N LEU A 137 1.49 32.29 -3.88
CA LEU A 137 2.63 32.47 -4.78
C LEU A 137 3.54 31.25 -4.82
N VAL A 138 4.07 30.93 -6.01
CA VAL A 138 5.07 29.91 -6.26
C VAL A 138 6.27 30.54 -6.97
N PRO A 139 7.45 29.87 -7.01
CA PRO A 139 8.61 30.41 -7.76
C PRO A 139 8.22 30.76 -9.20
N HIS A 140 8.74 31.86 -9.72
CA HIS A 140 8.53 32.25 -11.12
C HIS A 140 9.68 31.76 -12.02
N ALA A 141 10.92 32.15 -11.71
CA ALA A 141 12.06 31.91 -12.59
C ALA A 141 12.40 30.44 -12.81
N GLU A 142 12.12 29.59 -11.82
CA GLU A 142 12.41 28.16 -11.83
C GLU A 142 11.13 27.30 -12.01
N ASN A 143 9.99 27.92 -12.39
CA ASN A 143 8.75 27.19 -12.63
C ASN A 143 8.73 26.64 -14.05
N GLU A 144 9.04 25.38 -14.19
CA GLU A 144 9.13 24.68 -15.47
C GLU A 144 7.77 24.69 -16.21
N VAL A 145 7.83 24.85 -17.54
CA VAL A 145 6.64 24.82 -18.39
C VAL A 145 6.83 23.84 -19.54
N GLY A 146 5.86 22.92 -19.65
CA GLY A 146 5.73 22.02 -20.79
C GLY A 146 4.66 22.51 -21.75
N SER A 147 5.04 22.78 -23.00
CA SER A 147 4.10 23.08 -24.08
C SER A 147 3.87 21.82 -24.91
N TYR A 148 2.63 21.33 -24.91
CA TYR A 148 2.20 20.12 -25.59
C TYR A 148 1.35 20.47 -26.81
N ARG A 149 1.48 19.69 -27.88
CA ARG A 149 0.67 19.85 -29.08
C ARG A 149 0.44 18.55 -29.81
N ARG A 150 -0.82 18.33 -30.26
CA ARG A 150 -1.22 17.16 -31.05
C ARG A 150 -2.23 17.54 -32.11
N THR A 151 -2.10 16.95 -33.30
CA THR A 151 -3.12 16.98 -34.33
C THR A 151 -4.04 15.77 -34.21
N PHE A 152 -5.31 15.95 -34.55
CA PHE A 152 -6.31 14.90 -34.55
C PHE A 152 -7.40 15.14 -35.60
N LYS A 153 -8.12 14.08 -35.95
CA LYS A 153 -9.30 14.16 -36.81
C LYS A 153 -10.47 13.50 -36.12
N VAL A 154 -11.56 14.22 -36.00
CA VAL A 154 -12.79 13.71 -35.43
C VAL A 154 -13.42 12.72 -36.42
N PRO A 155 -13.96 11.56 -36.00
CA PRO A 155 -14.68 10.64 -36.84
C PRO A 155 -15.81 11.32 -37.61
N ALA A 156 -15.99 10.95 -38.88
CA ALA A 156 -16.96 11.62 -39.75
C ALA A 156 -18.42 11.45 -39.29
N ASP A 157 -18.75 10.36 -38.64
CA ASP A 157 -20.05 10.07 -38.02
C ASP A 157 -20.37 10.88 -36.78
N TRP A 158 -19.39 11.64 -36.23
CA TRP A 158 -19.63 12.61 -35.17
C TRP A 158 -20.13 13.97 -35.70
N LYS A 159 -20.24 14.12 -37.01
CA LYS A 159 -20.74 15.38 -37.58
C LYS A 159 -22.13 15.70 -37.07
N GLY A 160 -22.31 16.92 -36.55
CA GLY A 160 -23.58 17.36 -35.96
C GLY A 160 -23.87 16.88 -34.54
N ARG A 161 -22.96 16.10 -33.94
CA ARG A 161 -23.00 15.72 -32.53
C ARG A 161 -22.25 16.75 -31.68
N ARG A 162 -22.44 16.68 -30.38
CA ARG A 162 -21.62 17.36 -29.40
C ARG A 162 -20.30 16.59 -29.19
N VAL A 163 -19.19 17.30 -29.05
CA VAL A 163 -17.86 16.70 -28.82
C VAL A 163 -17.21 17.35 -27.60
N VAL A 164 -16.75 16.53 -26.66
CA VAL A 164 -16.11 16.96 -25.42
C VAL A 164 -14.68 16.49 -25.37
N LEU A 165 -13.77 17.37 -25.00
CA LEU A 165 -12.37 17.05 -24.67
C LEU A 165 -12.28 16.82 -23.17
N CYS A 166 -11.71 15.68 -22.75
CA CYS A 166 -11.42 15.34 -21.37
C CYS A 166 -9.93 15.18 -21.12
N CYS A 167 -9.43 15.75 -20.04
CA CYS A 167 -8.12 15.51 -19.46
C CYS A 167 -8.32 14.91 -18.06
N GLU A 168 -7.97 13.64 -17.86
CA GLU A 168 -8.23 12.90 -16.61
C GLU A 168 -7.32 13.30 -15.45
N GLY A 169 -6.09 13.76 -15.73
CA GLY A 169 -5.15 14.22 -14.71
C GLY A 169 -3.93 14.90 -15.30
N VAL A 170 -3.74 16.17 -14.93
CA VAL A 170 -2.59 17.00 -15.37
C VAL A 170 -2.06 17.82 -14.21
N ILE A 171 -0.80 17.72 -13.90
CA ILE A 171 -0.12 18.41 -12.79
C ILE A 171 0.64 19.63 -13.33
N SER A 172 0.51 20.83 -12.71
CA SER A 172 -0.39 21.18 -11.59
C SER A 172 -1.45 22.17 -12.05
N PHE A 173 -1.15 22.97 -13.06
CA PHE A 173 -2.01 23.98 -13.70
C PHE A 173 -1.77 23.94 -15.19
N TYR A 174 -2.81 24.10 -16.00
CA TYR A 174 -2.65 24.16 -17.45
C TYR A 174 -3.71 25.00 -18.15
N TYR A 175 -3.30 25.64 -19.24
CA TYR A 175 -4.20 26.19 -20.24
C TYR A 175 -4.43 25.19 -21.37
N VAL A 176 -5.61 25.26 -21.99
CA VAL A 176 -6.00 24.38 -23.11
C VAL A 176 -6.59 25.17 -24.27
N TRP A 177 -6.11 24.88 -25.48
CA TRP A 177 -6.60 25.44 -26.72
C TRP A 177 -6.98 24.35 -27.72
N VAL A 178 -7.99 24.66 -28.54
CA VAL A 178 -8.30 23.88 -29.75
C VAL A 178 -8.38 24.83 -30.94
N ASN A 179 -7.66 24.51 -32.02
CA ASN A 179 -7.59 25.30 -33.25
C ASN A 179 -7.25 26.80 -32.99
N GLY A 180 -6.38 27.07 -32.05
CA GLY A 180 -5.95 28.40 -31.72
C GLY A 180 -6.86 29.18 -30.78
N LYS A 181 -8.04 28.65 -30.44
CA LYS A 181 -8.97 29.25 -29.49
C LYS A 181 -8.71 28.74 -28.07
N LEU A 182 -8.55 29.64 -27.11
CA LEU A 182 -8.47 29.30 -25.70
C LEU A 182 -9.82 28.74 -25.25
N LEU A 183 -9.83 27.51 -24.78
CA LEU A 183 -10.99 26.89 -24.14
C LEU A 183 -11.10 27.34 -22.68
N GLY A 184 -9.98 27.28 -21.98
CA GLY A 184 -9.89 27.62 -20.55
C GLY A 184 -8.62 27.17 -19.90
N TYR A 185 -8.69 26.98 -18.59
CA TYR A 185 -7.64 26.43 -17.73
C TYR A 185 -8.22 25.57 -16.62
N ASN A 186 -7.39 24.75 -16.03
CA ASN A 186 -7.73 23.96 -14.85
C ASN A 186 -6.58 23.98 -13.83
N GLN A 187 -6.98 23.97 -12.56
CA GLN A 187 -6.15 23.73 -11.39
C GLN A 187 -6.77 22.56 -10.60
N GLY A 188 -5.95 21.69 -10.03
CA GLY A 188 -6.42 20.48 -9.37
C GLY A 188 -6.10 19.24 -10.21
N SER A 189 -5.03 18.53 -9.81
CA SER A 189 -4.31 17.60 -10.68
C SER A 189 -4.97 16.22 -10.82
N LYS A 190 -5.83 15.85 -9.89
CA LYS A 190 -6.25 14.44 -9.67
C LYS A 190 -7.71 14.16 -10.00
N THR A 191 -8.40 15.10 -10.61
CA THR A 191 -9.76 14.93 -11.13
C THR A 191 -9.82 15.39 -12.56
N ASN A 192 -10.73 14.81 -13.33
CA ASN A 192 -10.95 15.17 -14.72
C ASN A 192 -11.40 16.62 -14.90
N ALA A 193 -10.98 17.22 -16.02
CA ALA A 193 -11.49 18.51 -16.49
C ALA A 193 -11.92 18.36 -17.95
N GLU A 194 -13.09 18.91 -18.25
CA GLU A 194 -13.78 18.70 -19.51
C GLU A 194 -14.20 20.02 -20.14
N TRP A 195 -14.11 20.10 -21.48
CA TRP A 195 -14.54 21.23 -22.27
C TRP A 195 -15.33 20.79 -23.49
N ASP A 196 -16.47 21.44 -23.73
CA ASP A 196 -17.21 21.30 -25.00
C ASP A 196 -16.43 21.99 -26.11
N ILE A 197 -16.00 21.23 -27.10
CA ILE A 197 -15.19 21.73 -28.24
C ILE A 197 -15.98 21.78 -29.54
N THR A 198 -17.27 21.48 -29.51
CA THR A 198 -18.13 21.34 -30.68
C THR A 198 -17.99 22.51 -31.65
N ASP A 199 -18.08 23.76 -31.15
CA ASP A 199 -18.10 24.98 -31.94
C ASP A 199 -16.70 25.46 -32.40
N VAL A 200 -15.64 24.77 -31.98
CA VAL A 200 -14.27 25.13 -32.35
C VAL A 200 -13.60 24.10 -33.25
N LEU A 201 -14.32 23.02 -33.60
CA LEU A 201 -13.84 21.99 -34.50
C LEU A 201 -13.88 22.40 -35.98
N ASN A 202 -12.90 21.99 -36.75
CA ASN A 202 -12.85 22.06 -38.21
C ASN A 202 -13.30 20.72 -38.80
N ASP A 203 -13.90 20.80 -40.04
CA ASP A 203 -14.07 19.61 -40.88
C ASP A 203 -12.70 19.17 -41.41
N GLY A 204 -12.05 18.20 -40.72
CA GLY A 204 -10.73 17.70 -41.08
C GLY A 204 -9.74 17.68 -39.93
N GLU A 205 -8.54 18.20 -40.15
CA GLU A 205 -7.50 18.26 -39.15
C GLU A 205 -7.76 19.34 -38.10
N ASN A 206 -7.61 18.96 -36.86
CA ASN A 206 -7.72 19.83 -35.69
C ASN A 206 -6.42 19.77 -34.86
N VAL A 207 -6.18 20.80 -34.08
CA VAL A 207 -5.01 20.89 -33.18
C VAL A 207 -5.48 21.13 -31.76
N VAL A 208 -5.04 20.29 -30.84
CA VAL A 208 -5.13 20.55 -29.40
C VAL A 208 -3.74 20.96 -28.87
N ALA A 209 -3.71 21.94 -27.99
CA ALA A 209 -2.50 22.42 -27.36
C ALA A 209 -2.74 22.64 -25.85
N LEU A 210 -1.77 22.21 -25.03
CA LEU A 210 -1.75 22.44 -23.58
C LEU A 210 -0.45 23.14 -23.19
N GLU A 211 -0.55 24.11 -22.27
CA GLU A 211 0.59 24.76 -21.62
C GLU A 211 0.52 24.42 -20.12
N VAL A 212 1.42 23.53 -19.68
CA VAL A 212 1.38 22.93 -18.35
C VAL A 212 2.48 23.50 -17.48
N TYR A 213 2.13 23.99 -16.31
CA TYR A 213 3.04 24.57 -15.31
C TYR A 213 3.33 23.57 -14.21
N ARG A 214 4.61 23.42 -13.85
CA ARG A 214 5.06 22.53 -12.77
C ARG A 214 4.41 22.90 -11.45
N TRP A 215 4.48 24.17 -11.09
CA TRP A 215 3.96 24.69 -9.85
C TRP A 215 2.85 25.73 -10.09
N SER A 216 1.88 25.70 -9.22
CA SER A 216 0.79 26.66 -9.16
C SER A 216 0.34 26.85 -7.71
N SER A 217 -0.59 27.79 -7.49
CA SER A 217 -1.24 27.92 -6.19
C SER A 217 -1.90 26.61 -5.73
N GLY A 218 -2.36 25.76 -6.67
CA GLY A 218 -2.89 24.44 -6.38
C GLY A 218 -1.92 23.50 -5.69
N ALA A 219 -0.61 23.66 -5.93
CA ALA A 219 0.42 22.83 -5.29
C ALA A 219 0.43 22.96 -3.75
N TYR A 220 -0.09 24.07 -3.21
CA TYR A 220 -0.24 24.22 -1.76
C TYR A 220 -1.29 23.29 -1.13
N LEU A 221 -2.22 22.76 -1.91
CA LEU A 221 -3.21 21.75 -1.51
C LEU A 221 -2.85 20.35 -2.00
N GLU A 222 -1.69 20.16 -2.60
CA GLU A 222 -1.22 18.90 -3.17
C GLU A 222 0.17 18.52 -2.63
N CYS A 223 0.32 18.63 -1.29
CA CYS A 223 1.55 18.36 -0.55
C CYS A 223 1.68 16.89 -0.10
N GLN A 224 1.09 15.95 -0.84
CA GLN A 224 1.07 14.53 -0.48
C GLN A 224 2.49 13.95 -0.41
N ASP A 225 2.66 12.94 0.43
CA ASP A 225 3.92 12.19 0.57
C ASP A 225 4.18 11.31 -0.66
N MET A 226 4.69 11.96 -1.70
CA MET A 226 4.95 11.32 -3.00
C MET A 226 5.95 12.11 -3.82
N TRP A 227 6.48 11.51 -4.89
CA TRP A 227 7.30 12.20 -5.86
C TRP A 227 6.58 13.42 -6.47
N ARG A 228 7.27 14.53 -6.55
CA ARG A 228 6.85 15.76 -7.22
C ARG A 228 7.21 15.68 -8.69
N LEU A 229 6.30 15.14 -9.47
CA LEU A 229 6.41 14.99 -10.92
C LEU A 229 5.36 15.84 -11.62
N SER A 230 5.54 16.07 -12.90
CA SER A 230 4.73 16.99 -13.68
C SER A 230 4.27 16.38 -15.00
N GLY A 231 3.33 17.02 -15.66
CA GLY A 231 2.86 16.63 -16.97
C GLY A 231 1.47 16.01 -16.97
N ILE A 232 1.16 15.29 -18.02
CA ILE A 232 -0.14 14.63 -18.24
C ILE A 232 -0.05 13.20 -17.73
N GLU A 233 -0.56 12.94 -16.54
CA GLU A 233 -0.39 11.64 -15.84
C GLU A 233 -1.42 10.58 -16.25
N ARG A 234 -2.59 11.02 -16.72
CA ARG A 234 -3.69 10.14 -17.09
C ARG A 234 -4.19 10.45 -18.49
N ASP A 235 -5.18 9.70 -18.93
CA ASP A 235 -5.69 9.74 -20.29
C ASP A 235 -6.17 11.13 -20.74
N VAL A 236 -5.95 11.42 -22.02
CA VAL A 236 -6.59 12.52 -22.74
C VAL A 236 -7.41 11.90 -23.86
N TYR A 237 -8.69 12.28 -23.95
CA TYR A 237 -9.59 11.71 -24.95
C TYR A 237 -10.71 12.66 -25.34
N LEU A 238 -11.38 12.31 -26.44
CA LEU A 238 -12.63 12.91 -26.85
C LEU A 238 -13.76 11.91 -26.66
N TYR A 239 -14.94 12.41 -26.31
CA TYR A 239 -16.17 11.65 -26.44
C TYR A 239 -17.27 12.46 -27.10
N SER A 240 -18.24 11.77 -27.71
CA SER A 240 -19.29 12.44 -28.48
C SER A 240 -20.67 11.99 -28.04
N THR A 241 -21.54 12.97 -27.78
CA THR A 241 -22.94 12.76 -27.41
C THR A 241 -23.87 13.36 -28.48
N PRO A 242 -25.18 13.03 -28.50
CA PRO A 242 -26.15 13.81 -29.29
C PRO A 242 -26.28 15.23 -28.76
N LYS A 243 -26.98 16.12 -29.48
CA LYS A 243 -27.21 17.51 -29.03
C LYS A 243 -28.09 17.64 -27.79
N GLN A 244 -29.01 16.70 -27.58
CA GLN A 244 -29.67 16.47 -26.30
C GLN A 244 -29.06 15.20 -25.72
N TYR A 245 -28.52 15.25 -24.52
CA TYR A 245 -27.69 14.23 -23.95
C TYR A 245 -27.95 14.06 -22.45
N ILE A 246 -27.59 12.91 -21.92
CA ILE A 246 -27.57 12.63 -20.50
C ILE A 246 -26.32 13.32 -19.92
N ALA A 247 -26.51 14.36 -19.11
CA ALA A 247 -25.43 15.13 -18.54
C ALA A 247 -24.89 14.56 -17.23
N ASP A 248 -25.78 13.95 -16.43
CA ASP A 248 -25.40 13.36 -15.13
C ASP A 248 -26.50 12.35 -14.69
N TYR A 249 -26.12 11.43 -13.81
CA TYR A 249 -27.06 10.59 -13.09
C TYR A 249 -26.56 10.25 -11.70
N LYS A 250 -27.49 10.01 -10.78
CA LYS A 250 -27.20 9.60 -9.41
C LYS A 250 -28.03 8.39 -9.02
N LEU A 251 -27.35 7.37 -8.50
CA LEU A 251 -27.93 6.13 -8.03
C LEU A 251 -28.09 6.14 -6.51
N ASN A 252 -29.21 5.60 -6.04
CA ASN A 252 -29.35 5.06 -4.71
C ASN A 252 -29.67 3.56 -4.84
N ALA A 253 -28.67 2.70 -4.68
CA ALA A 253 -28.80 1.26 -4.67
C ALA A 253 -28.44 0.74 -3.27
N SER A 254 -29.43 0.79 -2.39
CA SER A 254 -29.29 0.40 -0.99
C SER A 254 -30.12 -0.84 -0.64
N LEU A 255 -30.02 -1.31 0.60
CA LEU A 255 -30.86 -2.38 1.14
C LEU A 255 -31.84 -1.82 2.17
N ASP A 256 -32.98 -2.51 2.36
CA ASP A 256 -33.87 -2.21 3.48
C ASP A 256 -33.12 -2.38 4.81
N LYS A 257 -33.27 -1.42 5.73
CA LYS A 257 -32.52 -1.39 7.01
C LYS A 257 -33.12 -2.28 8.11
N GLU A 258 -34.21 -3.01 7.84
CA GLU A 258 -34.76 -3.94 8.79
C GLU A 258 -34.13 -5.33 8.66
N LYS A 259 -34.03 -5.84 7.43
CA LYS A 259 -33.56 -7.20 7.15
C LYS A 259 -32.34 -7.27 6.23
N TYR A 260 -32.00 -6.20 5.57
CA TYR A 260 -30.90 -6.09 4.59
C TYR A 260 -31.00 -7.14 3.45
N LYS A 261 -32.24 -7.42 3.00
CA LYS A 261 -32.52 -8.41 1.96
C LYS A 261 -33.12 -7.81 0.69
N ASP A 262 -33.99 -6.84 0.86
CA ASP A 262 -34.69 -6.21 -0.27
C ASP A 262 -33.89 -4.99 -0.72
N GLY A 263 -33.70 -4.84 -2.03
CA GLY A 263 -33.05 -3.69 -2.62
C GLY A 263 -34.00 -2.48 -2.66
N ILE A 264 -33.44 -1.33 -2.39
CA ILE A 264 -34.09 -0.03 -2.58
C ILE A 264 -33.36 0.66 -3.72
N PHE A 265 -34.03 0.93 -4.81
CA PHE A 265 -33.47 1.51 -6.02
C PHE A 265 -34.10 2.88 -6.29
N GLY A 266 -33.27 3.92 -6.29
CA GLY A 266 -33.62 5.29 -6.68
C GLY A 266 -32.69 5.76 -7.80
N LEU A 267 -33.20 6.57 -8.71
CA LEU A 267 -32.46 7.09 -9.85
C LEU A 267 -32.86 8.53 -10.13
N GLU A 268 -31.87 9.41 -10.19
CA GLU A 268 -31.98 10.79 -10.66
C GLU A 268 -31.16 10.93 -11.93
N VAL A 269 -31.70 11.60 -12.95
CA VAL A 269 -31.03 11.82 -14.25
C VAL A 269 -31.19 13.28 -14.66
N THR A 270 -30.09 13.88 -15.08
CA THR A 270 -30.10 15.22 -15.71
C THR A 270 -29.88 15.07 -17.21
N VAL A 271 -30.84 15.56 -17.98
CA VAL A 271 -30.74 15.62 -19.45
C VAL A 271 -30.58 17.08 -19.86
N GLU A 272 -29.55 17.38 -20.62
CA GLU A 272 -29.25 18.72 -21.11
C GLU A 272 -29.33 18.83 -22.63
N GLY A 273 -29.26 20.07 -23.13
CA GLY A 273 -29.36 20.35 -24.55
C GLY A 273 -30.80 20.39 -25.05
N SER A 274 -30.95 20.56 -26.36
CA SER A 274 -32.27 20.74 -26.99
C SER A 274 -32.55 19.64 -28.02
N SER A 275 -33.82 19.22 -28.09
CA SER A 275 -34.36 18.37 -29.14
C SER A 275 -35.42 19.11 -29.95
N ALA A 276 -35.45 18.91 -31.29
CA ALA A 276 -36.51 19.43 -32.16
C ALA A 276 -37.86 18.73 -31.93
N THR A 277 -37.83 17.52 -31.37
CA THR A 277 -39.00 16.67 -31.15
C THR A 277 -39.15 16.30 -29.67
N ALA A 278 -40.30 15.76 -29.28
CA ALA A 278 -40.46 15.18 -27.95
C ALA A 278 -39.44 14.06 -27.74
N SER A 279 -38.98 13.92 -26.52
CA SER A 279 -37.98 12.86 -26.13
C SER A 279 -38.38 12.20 -24.83
N SER A 280 -37.84 11.05 -24.56
CA SER A 280 -38.04 10.35 -23.30
C SER A 280 -36.73 9.79 -22.80
N ILE A 281 -36.60 9.67 -21.47
CA ILE A 281 -35.52 8.95 -20.81
C ILE A 281 -36.09 7.66 -20.21
N ALA A 282 -35.45 6.54 -20.51
CA ALA A 282 -35.83 5.23 -19.98
C ALA A 282 -34.64 4.59 -19.26
N TYR A 283 -34.92 3.78 -18.25
CA TYR A 283 -33.92 2.93 -17.67
C TYR A 283 -34.35 1.46 -17.66
N THR A 284 -33.38 0.57 -17.71
CA THR A 284 -33.54 -0.86 -17.48
C THR A 284 -32.43 -1.33 -16.55
N LEU A 285 -32.82 -1.89 -15.40
CA LEU A 285 -31.88 -2.57 -14.49
C LEU A 285 -31.95 -4.07 -14.74
N LYS A 286 -30.79 -4.69 -15.01
CA LYS A 286 -30.66 -6.12 -15.31
C LYS A 286 -29.85 -6.83 -14.25
N ASP A 287 -30.19 -8.06 -13.93
CA ASP A 287 -29.41 -8.94 -13.07
C ASP A 287 -28.20 -9.55 -13.84
N ASP A 288 -27.41 -10.37 -13.13
CA ASP A 288 -26.22 -11.05 -13.67
C ASP A 288 -26.52 -12.01 -14.83
N SER A 289 -27.77 -12.51 -14.92
CA SER A 289 -28.23 -13.32 -16.05
C SER A 289 -28.63 -12.48 -17.28
N GLY A 290 -28.68 -11.16 -17.14
CA GLY A 290 -29.16 -10.22 -18.17
C GLY A 290 -30.68 -10.03 -18.19
N LYS A 291 -31.42 -10.59 -17.23
CA LYS A 291 -32.87 -10.42 -17.08
C LYS A 291 -33.18 -9.06 -16.48
N ALA A 292 -34.11 -8.33 -17.08
CA ALA A 292 -34.60 -7.08 -16.54
C ALA A 292 -35.36 -7.32 -15.22
N VAL A 293 -34.95 -6.67 -14.15
CA VAL A 293 -35.56 -6.69 -12.81
C VAL A 293 -36.41 -5.45 -12.54
N LEU A 294 -36.01 -4.32 -13.14
CA LEU A 294 -36.80 -3.07 -13.16
C LEU A 294 -36.69 -2.41 -14.54
N GLN A 295 -37.75 -1.69 -14.91
CA GLN A 295 -37.73 -0.77 -16.04
C GLN A 295 -38.75 0.34 -15.82
N ASP A 296 -38.43 1.56 -16.28
CA ASP A 296 -39.37 2.68 -16.25
C ASP A 296 -38.95 3.70 -17.31
N ALA A 297 -39.84 4.61 -17.69
CA ALA A 297 -39.60 5.63 -18.68
C ALA A 297 -40.41 6.90 -18.40
N VAL A 298 -39.82 8.05 -18.59
CA VAL A 298 -40.41 9.36 -18.38
C VAL A 298 -40.27 10.21 -19.63
N GLN A 299 -41.39 10.84 -20.05
CA GLN A 299 -41.37 11.84 -21.14
C GLN A 299 -40.74 13.12 -20.68
N ILE A 300 -39.81 13.65 -21.48
CA ILE A 300 -39.17 14.95 -21.23
C ILE A 300 -40.14 16.04 -21.66
N LYS A 301 -40.72 16.72 -20.69
CA LYS A 301 -41.78 17.72 -20.90
C LYS A 301 -41.25 19.07 -21.35
N SER A 302 -40.05 19.44 -20.92
CA SER A 302 -39.47 20.73 -21.24
C SER A 302 -38.51 20.62 -22.42
N ARG A 303 -38.63 21.45 -23.41
CA ARG A 303 -37.63 21.63 -24.48
C ARG A 303 -36.53 22.61 -24.07
N GLY A 304 -36.46 22.96 -22.79
CA GLY A 304 -35.44 23.83 -22.22
C GLY A 304 -34.06 23.18 -22.20
N LEU A 305 -33.01 23.94 -21.82
CA LEU A 305 -31.63 23.53 -21.86
C LEU A 305 -31.28 22.48 -20.83
N SER A 306 -32.00 22.33 -19.72
CA SER A 306 -31.76 21.35 -18.68
C SER A 306 -33.08 20.78 -18.12
N ASN A 307 -33.14 19.47 -17.96
CA ASN A 307 -34.26 18.73 -17.38
C ASN A 307 -33.73 17.77 -16.30
N PHE A 308 -34.17 17.99 -15.05
CA PHE A 308 -33.93 17.07 -13.95
C PHE A 308 -35.11 16.12 -13.81
N ILE A 309 -34.84 14.80 -13.83
CA ILE A 309 -35.81 13.73 -13.75
C ILE A 309 -35.45 12.85 -12.55
N ALA A 310 -36.34 12.77 -11.57
CA ALA A 310 -36.26 11.81 -10.49
C ALA A 310 -37.29 10.71 -10.73
N PHE A 311 -36.83 9.47 -10.88
CA PHE A 311 -37.73 8.31 -10.93
C PHE A 311 -38.19 7.94 -9.53
N ASP A 312 -39.42 7.39 -9.43
CA ASP A 312 -39.95 6.91 -8.16
C ASP A 312 -39.06 5.79 -7.61
N GLU A 313 -38.79 5.84 -6.33
CA GLU A 313 -38.03 4.79 -5.64
C GLU A 313 -38.77 3.46 -5.74
N LYS A 314 -38.07 2.38 -6.07
CA LYS A 314 -38.60 1.03 -6.24
C LYS A 314 -37.96 0.08 -5.24
N LYS A 315 -38.75 -0.81 -4.71
CA LYS A 315 -38.30 -1.93 -3.87
C LYS A 315 -38.18 -3.20 -4.71
N ILE A 316 -37.04 -3.91 -4.60
CA ILE A 316 -36.74 -5.16 -5.30
C ILE A 316 -36.59 -6.27 -4.27
N PRO A 317 -37.49 -7.28 -4.22
CA PRO A 317 -37.38 -8.35 -3.25
C PRO A 317 -36.12 -9.23 -3.46
N ASN A 318 -35.46 -9.56 -2.35
CA ASN A 318 -34.34 -10.53 -2.28
C ASN A 318 -33.24 -10.29 -3.31
N VAL A 319 -32.69 -9.08 -3.37
CA VAL A 319 -31.55 -8.80 -4.24
C VAL A 319 -30.29 -9.52 -3.76
N LYS A 320 -29.41 -9.86 -4.69
CA LYS A 320 -28.03 -10.26 -4.36
C LYS A 320 -27.27 -9.02 -3.92
N ALA A 321 -26.98 -8.93 -2.62
CA ALA A 321 -26.27 -7.78 -2.06
C ALA A 321 -24.80 -7.77 -2.51
N TRP A 322 -24.25 -6.58 -2.67
CA TRP A 322 -22.83 -6.35 -2.92
C TRP A 322 -22.07 -6.23 -1.59
N ASN A 323 -20.93 -6.89 -1.48
CA ASN A 323 -19.93 -6.72 -0.42
C ASN A 323 -18.55 -7.20 -0.93
N ALA A 324 -17.49 -7.01 -0.13
CA ALA A 324 -16.12 -7.38 -0.54
C ALA A 324 -15.91 -8.90 -0.72
N GLU A 325 -16.74 -9.74 -0.13
CA GLU A 325 -16.66 -11.20 -0.24
C GLU A 325 -17.50 -11.71 -1.43
N HIS A 326 -18.68 -11.10 -1.66
CA HIS A 326 -19.62 -11.41 -2.74
C HIS A 326 -19.98 -10.12 -3.50
N PRO A 327 -19.14 -9.68 -4.47
CA PRO A 327 -19.36 -8.43 -5.21
C PRO A 327 -20.41 -8.58 -6.31
N ASN A 328 -21.65 -8.85 -5.93
CA ASN A 328 -22.75 -9.05 -6.86
C ASN A 328 -23.16 -7.74 -7.51
N LEU A 329 -23.15 -7.71 -8.84
CA LEU A 329 -23.45 -6.50 -9.63
C LEU A 329 -24.65 -6.73 -10.55
N TYR A 330 -25.43 -5.68 -10.69
CA TYR A 330 -26.49 -5.51 -11.69
C TYR A 330 -25.98 -4.53 -12.76
N THR A 331 -26.65 -4.48 -13.91
CA THR A 331 -26.32 -3.54 -14.98
C THR A 331 -27.46 -2.55 -15.16
N LEU A 332 -27.18 -1.27 -14.97
CA LEU A 332 -28.10 -0.19 -15.32
C LEU A 332 -27.86 0.24 -16.76
N LEU A 333 -28.92 0.28 -17.55
CA LEU A 333 -28.95 0.91 -18.88
C LEU A 333 -29.82 2.16 -18.83
N LEU A 334 -29.30 3.27 -19.33
CA LEU A 334 -29.99 4.54 -19.49
C LEU A 334 -30.11 4.84 -20.98
N GLU A 335 -31.31 5.01 -21.49
CA GLU A 335 -31.62 5.24 -22.90
C GLU A 335 -32.35 6.57 -23.09
N LEU A 336 -31.71 7.50 -23.76
CA LEU A 336 -32.40 8.69 -24.28
C LEU A 336 -33.01 8.38 -25.65
N LYS A 337 -34.31 8.60 -25.81
CA LYS A 337 -35.08 8.24 -27.01
C LYS A 337 -35.71 9.46 -27.66
N ASP A 338 -35.76 9.45 -28.98
CA ASP A 338 -36.49 10.43 -29.77
C ASP A 338 -38.02 10.19 -29.74
N ALA A 339 -38.79 11.04 -30.41
CA ALA A 339 -40.26 10.91 -30.51
C ALA A 339 -40.73 9.64 -31.18
N GLN A 340 -39.92 9.00 -32.00
CA GLN A 340 -40.18 7.75 -32.68
C GLN A 340 -39.80 6.52 -31.83
N GLY A 341 -39.18 6.75 -30.67
CA GLY A 341 -38.72 5.71 -29.77
C GLY A 341 -37.33 5.15 -30.11
N ASN A 342 -36.61 5.73 -31.05
CA ASN A 342 -35.25 5.32 -31.38
C ASN A 342 -34.30 5.79 -30.28
N VAL A 343 -33.37 4.93 -29.87
CA VAL A 343 -32.31 5.28 -28.92
C VAL A 343 -31.32 6.23 -29.56
N THR A 344 -31.23 7.45 -29.06
CA THR A 344 -30.27 8.47 -29.52
C THR A 344 -28.98 8.45 -28.69
N GLU A 345 -29.07 8.05 -27.44
CA GLU A 345 -27.93 7.84 -26.53
C GLU A 345 -28.18 6.65 -25.61
N LEU A 346 -27.16 5.84 -25.41
CA LEU A 346 -27.13 4.73 -24.44
C LEU A 346 -25.93 4.96 -23.52
N THR A 347 -26.18 4.98 -22.21
CA THR A 347 -25.13 4.98 -21.17
C THR A 347 -25.56 4.09 -20.02
N GLY A 348 -24.76 4.02 -18.96
CA GLY A 348 -25.09 3.27 -17.76
C GLY A 348 -23.83 2.81 -17.03
N CYS A 349 -24.04 1.97 -16.02
CA CYS A 349 -22.97 1.45 -15.18
C CYS A 349 -23.34 0.13 -14.51
N GLU A 350 -22.36 -0.46 -13.82
CA GLU A 350 -22.61 -1.57 -12.89
C GLU A 350 -23.17 -1.03 -11.57
N VAL A 351 -24.10 -1.76 -10.94
CA VAL A 351 -24.86 -1.35 -9.76
C VAL A 351 -24.76 -2.42 -8.67
N GLY A 352 -24.22 -2.08 -7.51
CA GLY A 352 -24.17 -2.94 -6.34
C GLY A 352 -25.15 -2.48 -5.26
N PHE A 353 -26.08 -3.34 -4.86
CA PHE A 353 -26.98 -3.06 -3.74
C PHE A 353 -26.27 -3.28 -2.42
N ARG A 354 -26.03 -2.21 -1.65
CA ARG A 354 -25.39 -2.31 -0.34
C ARG A 354 -25.80 -1.14 0.56
N THR A 355 -25.65 -1.33 1.88
CA THR A 355 -25.65 -0.24 2.86
C THR A 355 -24.25 -0.05 3.42
N SER A 356 -23.90 1.19 3.74
CA SER A 356 -22.70 1.56 4.48
C SER A 356 -23.08 2.57 5.55
N GLU A 357 -22.96 2.21 6.81
CA GLU A 357 -23.49 3.04 7.89
C GLU A 357 -22.69 2.86 9.18
N ILE A 358 -22.84 3.82 10.09
CA ILE A 358 -22.42 3.66 11.48
C ILE A 358 -23.65 3.30 12.29
N LYS A 359 -23.63 2.12 12.89
CA LYS A 359 -24.71 1.59 13.71
C LYS A 359 -24.15 1.12 15.05
N ASP A 360 -24.77 1.59 16.14
CA ASP A 360 -24.33 1.30 17.51
C ASP A 360 -22.82 1.56 17.73
N GLY A 361 -22.32 2.69 17.17
CA GLY A 361 -20.94 3.11 17.24
C GLY A 361 -19.96 2.30 16.38
N ARG A 362 -20.43 1.40 15.53
CA ARG A 362 -19.60 0.54 14.68
C ARG A 362 -19.86 0.82 13.19
N PHE A 363 -18.82 0.76 12.41
CA PHE A 363 -18.92 0.78 10.96
C PHE A 363 -19.49 -0.56 10.46
N CYS A 364 -20.57 -0.49 9.70
CA CYS A 364 -21.30 -1.65 9.22
C CYS A 364 -21.50 -1.62 7.71
N ILE A 365 -21.36 -2.78 7.08
CA ILE A 365 -21.78 -3.04 5.69
C ILE A 365 -22.94 -4.02 5.75
N ASN A 366 -24.06 -3.68 5.07
CA ASN A 366 -25.28 -4.51 5.03
C ASN A 366 -25.76 -4.91 6.44
N GLY A 367 -25.64 -3.99 7.40
CA GLY A 367 -25.99 -4.21 8.80
C GLY A 367 -25.02 -5.02 9.64
N VAL A 368 -23.95 -5.55 9.05
CA VAL A 368 -22.91 -6.35 9.74
C VAL A 368 -21.72 -5.45 10.06
N PRO A 369 -21.24 -5.40 11.32
CA PRO A 369 -19.99 -4.72 11.66
C PRO A 369 -18.81 -5.43 10.99
N VAL A 370 -17.97 -4.67 10.27
CA VAL A 370 -16.85 -5.22 9.51
C VAL A 370 -15.51 -4.75 10.06
N LEU A 371 -14.48 -5.60 9.98
CA LEU A 371 -13.10 -5.22 10.27
C LEU A 371 -12.42 -4.70 8.99
N VAL A 372 -11.79 -3.54 9.09
CA VAL A 372 -11.01 -2.91 8.03
C VAL A 372 -9.64 -3.57 7.94
N LYS A 373 -9.45 -4.44 6.96
CA LYS A 373 -8.20 -5.09 6.59
C LYS A 373 -7.59 -4.35 5.41
N GLY A 374 -7.18 -3.13 5.66
CA GLY A 374 -6.91 -2.14 4.62
C GLY A 374 -5.44 -1.94 4.29
N THR A 375 -5.21 -1.30 3.15
CA THR A 375 -3.95 -0.66 2.75
C THR A 375 -4.22 0.69 2.12
N ASN A 376 -3.26 1.61 2.22
CA ASN A 376 -3.22 2.85 1.45
C ASN A 376 -2.60 2.58 0.08
N ARG A 377 -2.98 3.32 -0.96
CA ARG A 377 -2.43 3.14 -2.30
C ARG A 377 -2.22 4.44 -3.03
N HIS A 378 -0.96 4.74 -3.34
CA HIS A 378 -0.59 5.74 -4.34
C HIS A 378 -0.66 5.18 -5.77
N GLU A 379 -0.97 6.04 -6.75
CA GLU A 379 -0.72 5.73 -8.17
C GLU A 379 0.77 5.88 -8.44
N HIS A 380 1.47 4.75 -8.48
CA HIS A 380 2.90 4.71 -8.73
C HIS A 380 3.29 3.46 -9.54
N SER A 381 4.26 3.65 -10.43
CA SER A 381 4.93 2.58 -11.19
C SER A 381 6.42 2.87 -11.30
N GLN A 382 7.20 1.91 -11.79
CA GLN A 382 8.62 2.10 -12.08
C GLN A 382 8.92 3.26 -13.06
N LEU A 383 7.89 3.71 -13.81
CA LEU A 383 8.00 4.75 -14.84
C LEU A 383 7.53 6.12 -14.37
N GLY A 384 6.99 6.22 -13.17
CA GLY A 384 6.43 7.45 -12.63
C GLY A 384 5.03 7.26 -12.03
N ARG A 385 4.21 8.29 -12.15
CA ARG A 385 2.85 8.30 -11.57
C ARG A 385 1.76 7.82 -12.55
N THR A 386 2.17 7.33 -13.68
CA THR A 386 1.28 6.69 -14.67
C THR A 386 1.22 5.19 -14.39
N VAL A 387 0.01 4.66 -14.20
CA VAL A 387 -0.23 3.25 -13.87
C VAL A 387 -1.07 2.61 -14.97
N SER A 388 -0.58 1.52 -15.56
CA SER A 388 -1.33 0.80 -16.59
C SER A 388 -2.50 0.01 -16.01
N LYS A 389 -3.46 -0.39 -16.87
CA LYS A 389 -4.59 -1.23 -16.47
C LYS A 389 -4.14 -2.59 -15.94
N GLU A 390 -3.16 -3.22 -16.59
CA GLU A 390 -2.60 -4.50 -16.18
C GLU A 390 -1.96 -4.41 -14.79
N LEU A 391 -1.31 -3.29 -14.49
CA LEU A 391 -0.70 -3.10 -13.17
C LEU A 391 -1.76 -2.85 -12.09
N MET A 392 -2.85 -2.15 -12.42
CA MET A 392 -4.00 -2.02 -11.52
C MET A 392 -4.69 -3.35 -11.25
N GLU A 393 -4.86 -4.21 -12.26
CA GLU A 393 -5.39 -5.57 -12.11
C GLU A 393 -4.49 -6.44 -11.23
N LEU A 394 -3.16 -6.32 -11.40
CA LEU A 394 -2.19 -7.02 -10.55
C LEU A 394 -2.28 -6.55 -9.09
N ASP A 395 -2.43 -5.23 -8.85
CA ASP A 395 -2.64 -4.68 -7.51
C ASP A 395 -3.88 -5.30 -6.84
N ILE A 396 -5.03 -5.31 -7.52
CA ILE A 396 -6.28 -5.94 -7.01
C ILE A 396 -6.06 -7.42 -6.71
N LYS A 397 -5.43 -8.15 -7.63
CA LYS A 397 -5.16 -9.57 -7.47
C LYS A 397 -4.31 -9.86 -6.23
N LEU A 398 -3.22 -9.14 -6.08
CA LEU A 398 -2.34 -9.30 -4.93
C LEU A 398 -3.04 -8.92 -3.61
N MET A 399 -3.81 -7.83 -3.59
CA MET A 399 -4.60 -7.44 -2.41
C MET A 399 -5.57 -8.55 -2.00
N LYS A 400 -6.36 -9.09 -2.94
CA LYS A 400 -7.32 -10.17 -2.68
C LYS A 400 -6.64 -11.45 -2.22
N GLN A 401 -5.50 -11.81 -2.81
CA GLN A 401 -4.72 -12.98 -2.46
C GLN A 401 -4.07 -12.87 -1.06
N HIS A 402 -3.93 -11.66 -0.53
CA HIS A 402 -3.34 -11.39 0.78
C HIS A 402 -4.38 -10.93 1.83
N ASN A 403 -5.65 -11.29 1.64
CA ASN A 403 -6.75 -11.05 2.59
C ASN A 403 -7.05 -9.57 2.87
N ILE A 404 -6.62 -8.66 1.99
CA ILE A 404 -6.95 -7.23 2.07
C ILE A 404 -8.38 -7.07 1.54
N ASN A 405 -9.24 -6.38 2.29
CA ASN A 405 -10.65 -6.14 1.93
C ASN A 405 -10.97 -4.68 1.66
N LEU A 406 -10.03 -3.75 1.93
CA LEU A 406 -10.23 -2.33 1.76
C LEU A 406 -8.99 -1.64 1.21
N VAL A 407 -9.19 -0.63 0.36
CA VAL A 407 -8.15 0.29 -0.10
C VAL A 407 -8.56 1.73 0.22
N ARG A 408 -7.63 2.53 0.76
CA ARG A 408 -7.77 3.98 0.80
C ARG A 408 -7.00 4.57 -0.37
N ASN A 409 -7.71 5.33 -1.21
CA ASN A 409 -7.10 6.09 -2.30
C ASN A 409 -6.32 7.26 -1.69
N SER A 410 -5.08 7.04 -1.38
CA SER A 410 -4.20 8.04 -0.76
C SER A 410 -3.46 8.85 -1.82
N HIS A 411 -3.62 10.18 -1.86
CA HIS A 411 -4.59 10.97 -1.07
C HIS A 411 -5.42 11.80 -2.05
N TYR A 412 -6.05 11.15 -3.02
CA TYR A 412 -6.75 11.77 -4.16
C TYR A 412 -7.60 10.76 -4.93
N PRO A 413 -8.61 11.21 -5.67
CA PRO A 413 -9.31 10.35 -6.61
C PRO A 413 -8.35 9.79 -7.66
N THR A 414 -8.45 8.49 -7.94
CA THR A 414 -7.54 7.74 -8.81
C THR A 414 -8.13 7.54 -10.22
N HIS A 415 -7.46 6.77 -11.07
CA HIS A 415 -7.91 6.45 -12.43
C HIS A 415 -9.30 5.78 -12.42
N PRO A 416 -10.24 6.11 -13.32
CA PRO A 416 -11.61 5.57 -13.30
C PRO A 416 -11.67 4.04 -13.38
N TYR A 417 -10.75 3.41 -14.09
CA TYR A 417 -10.69 1.95 -14.18
C TYR A 417 -10.44 1.27 -12.81
N TRP A 418 -9.73 1.92 -11.89
CA TRP A 418 -9.52 1.42 -10.52
C TRP A 418 -10.82 1.22 -9.75
N TYR A 419 -11.76 2.15 -9.89
CA TYR A 419 -13.08 2.07 -9.25
C TYR A 419 -13.88 0.89 -9.81
N GLN A 420 -13.87 0.69 -11.13
CA GLN A 420 -14.52 -0.46 -11.77
C GLN A 420 -13.93 -1.80 -11.28
N LEU A 421 -12.61 -1.86 -11.09
CA LEU A 421 -11.96 -3.05 -10.54
C LEU A 421 -12.40 -3.31 -9.10
N CYS A 422 -12.45 -2.29 -8.24
CA CYS A 422 -12.92 -2.42 -6.86
C CYS A 422 -14.38 -2.86 -6.79
N ASP A 423 -15.24 -2.32 -7.67
CA ASP A 423 -16.66 -2.73 -7.77
C ASP A 423 -16.79 -4.21 -8.15
N ARG A 424 -16.04 -4.66 -9.16
CA ARG A 424 -16.14 -6.01 -9.73
C ARG A 424 -15.51 -7.09 -8.88
N TYR A 425 -14.41 -6.78 -8.23
CA TYR A 425 -13.63 -7.78 -7.50
C TYR A 425 -13.81 -7.70 -5.99
N GLY A 426 -14.60 -6.74 -5.51
CA GLY A 426 -14.97 -6.64 -4.12
C GLY A 426 -13.81 -6.15 -3.24
N LEU A 427 -13.41 -4.88 -3.42
CA LEU A 427 -12.63 -4.14 -2.43
C LEU A 427 -13.46 -2.96 -1.93
N TYR A 428 -13.63 -2.84 -0.63
CA TYR A 428 -14.14 -1.61 -0.04
C TYR A 428 -13.16 -0.47 -0.34
N MET A 429 -13.69 0.73 -0.52
CA MET A 429 -12.88 1.90 -0.87
C MET A 429 -13.18 3.07 0.05
N ILE A 430 -12.13 3.71 0.53
CA ILE A 430 -12.18 5.07 1.06
C ILE A 430 -11.71 5.99 -0.07
N ASP A 431 -12.61 6.76 -0.65
CA ASP A 431 -12.25 7.75 -1.67
C ASP A 431 -11.98 9.10 -1.03
N GLU A 432 -10.87 9.75 -1.42
CA GLU A 432 -10.34 10.91 -0.72
C GLU A 432 -10.18 12.12 -1.63
N ALA A 433 -10.59 13.28 -1.12
CA ALA A 433 -10.42 14.54 -1.82
C ALA A 433 -8.93 14.92 -1.91
N ASN A 434 -8.53 15.43 -3.07
CA ASN A 434 -7.15 15.86 -3.36
C ASN A 434 -6.78 17.14 -2.59
N ILE A 435 -6.71 17.05 -1.26
CA ILE A 435 -6.43 18.15 -0.34
C ILE A 435 -5.41 17.70 0.70
N GLU A 436 -4.19 18.20 0.57
CA GLU A 436 -3.17 18.11 1.60
C GLU A 436 -2.33 19.37 1.65
N SER A 437 -2.21 19.98 2.81
CA SER A 437 -1.38 21.19 3.02
C SER A 437 -0.40 21.02 4.17
N HIS A 438 0.20 19.81 4.30
CA HIS A 438 1.11 19.43 5.39
C HIS A 438 2.24 20.45 5.57
N GLY A 439 2.82 20.94 4.48
CA GLY A 439 3.87 21.96 4.49
C GLY A 439 3.50 23.30 5.14
N MET A 440 2.21 23.58 5.37
CA MET A 440 1.74 24.76 6.13
C MET A 440 1.59 24.46 7.63
N GLY A 441 1.74 23.20 8.04
CA GLY A 441 1.47 22.74 9.39
C GLY A 441 -0.01 22.84 9.80
N TYR A 442 -0.30 22.56 11.06
CA TYR A 442 -1.66 22.45 11.60
C TYR A 442 -2.07 23.63 12.49
N GLY A 443 -1.18 24.60 12.66
CA GLY A 443 -1.38 25.80 13.49
C GLY A 443 -2.24 26.87 12.79
N SER A 444 -1.96 28.13 13.09
CA SER A 444 -2.68 29.29 12.55
C SER A 444 -2.39 29.50 11.04
N ALA A 445 -1.27 29.01 10.55
CA ALA A 445 -0.90 29.11 9.14
C ALA A 445 -1.57 28.06 8.23
N SER A 446 -2.29 27.09 8.83
CA SER A 446 -2.98 26.06 8.04
C SER A 446 -4.02 26.67 7.11
N LEU A 447 -3.98 26.23 5.84
CA LEU A 447 -4.94 26.67 4.81
C LEU A 447 -6.38 26.20 5.10
N ALA A 448 -6.57 25.19 5.96
CA ALA A 448 -7.89 24.78 6.44
C ALA A 448 -8.64 25.90 7.18
N LYS A 449 -7.90 26.87 7.74
CA LYS A 449 -8.43 27.99 8.54
C LYS A 449 -8.56 29.28 7.76
N ASP A 450 -7.92 29.37 6.60
CA ASP A 450 -7.97 30.53 5.72
C ASP A 450 -9.15 30.41 4.75
N SER A 451 -10.22 31.16 5.00
CA SER A 451 -11.45 31.14 4.19
C SER A 451 -11.24 31.58 2.73
N THR A 452 -10.14 32.23 2.38
CA THR A 452 -9.80 32.57 0.98
C THR A 452 -9.51 31.32 0.14
N TRP A 453 -9.22 30.19 0.77
CA TRP A 453 -9.01 28.89 0.15
C TRP A 453 -10.25 27.99 0.10
N LEU A 454 -11.40 28.49 0.60
CA LEU A 454 -12.63 27.70 0.67
C LEU A 454 -13.06 27.19 -0.72
N THR A 455 -13.02 28.04 -1.74
CA THR A 455 -13.42 27.66 -3.10
C THR A 455 -12.59 26.50 -3.64
N ALA A 456 -11.28 26.49 -3.39
CA ALA A 456 -10.39 25.42 -3.81
C ALA A 456 -10.65 24.11 -3.05
N HIS A 457 -10.96 24.18 -1.75
CA HIS A 457 -11.36 23.00 -0.96
C HIS A 457 -12.70 22.43 -1.45
N MET A 458 -13.68 23.28 -1.67
CA MET A 458 -15.00 22.89 -2.15
C MET A 458 -14.94 22.24 -3.54
N ASP A 459 -14.21 22.84 -4.51
CA ASP A 459 -14.08 22.27 -5.87
C ASP A 459 -13.50 20.84 -5.83
N ARG A 460 -12.47 20.60 -5.01
CA ARG A 460 -11.86 19.28 -4.88
C ARG A 460 -12.81 18.24 -4.26
N THR A 461 -13.54 18.61 -3.22
CA THR A 461 -14.53 17.72 -2.59
C THR A 461 -15.73 17.48 -3.51
N HIS A 462 -16.23 18.50 -4.20
CA HIS A 462 -17.33 18.38 -5.17
C HIS A 462 -16.94 17.42 -6.30
N ARG A 463 -15.76 17.63 -6.91
CA ARG A 463 -15.30 16.79 -8.03
C ARG A 463 -15.07 15.35 -7.63
N MET A 464 -14.53 15.09 -6.45
CA MET A 464 -14.42 13.73 -5.91
C MET A 464 -15.80 13.06 -5.84
N TYR A 465 -16.77 13.71 -5.19
CA TYR A 465 -18.09 13.15 -4.96
C TYR A 465 -18.88 12.99 -6.26
N GLU A 466 -19.04 14.05 -7.04
CA GLU A 466 -19.87 14.02 -8.24
C GLU A 466 -19.36 13.01 -9.28
N ARG A 467 -18.05 12.94 -9.47
CA ARG A 467 -17.41 11.99 -10.35
C ARG A 467 -17.65 10.53 -9.93
N SER A 468 -17.56 10.24 -8.62
CA SER A 468 -17.43 8.87 -8.11
C SER A 468 -18.68 8.37 -7.38
N LYS A 469 -19.72 9.17 -7.20
CA LYS A 469 -20.91 8.91 -6.35
C LYS A 469 -21.63 7.59 -6.62
N ASN A 470 -21.55 7.04 -7.83
CA ASN A 470 -22.29 5.85 -8.26
C ASN A 470 -21.58 4.51 -8.01
N HIS A 471 -20.33 4.52 -7.54
CA HIS A 471 -19.55 3.31 -7.30
C HIS A 471 -19.94 2.62 -5.98
N PRO A 472 -20.36 1.34 -5.99
CA PRO A 472 -20.69 0.59 -4.77
C PRO A 472 -19.48 0.32 -3.88
N ALA A 473 -18.26 0.22 -4.44
CA ALA A 473 -17.05 0.00 -3.68
C ALA A 473 -16.73 1.13 -2.69
N ILE A 474 -17.11 2.37 -2.99
CA ILE A 474 -16.91 3.49 -2.07
C ILE A 474 -17.85 3.33 -0.88
N VAL A 475 -17.28 3.04 0.28
CA VAL A 475 -18.02 2.85 1.53
C VAL A 475 -17.81 3.98 2.54
N ILE A 476 -16.74 4.76 2.39
CA ILE A 476 -16.41 5.92 3.21
C ILE A 476 -15.88 7.03 2.28
N TRP A 477 -16.30 8.25 2.52
CA TRP A 477 -15.73 9.45 1.92
C TRP A 477 -14.70 10.06 2.87
N SER A 478 -13.57 10.54 2.34
CA SER A 478 -12.55 11.25 3.10
C SER A 478 -12.35 12.67 2.58
N LEU A 479 -12.34 13.65 3.47
CA LEU A 479 -12.27 15.05 3.09
C LEU A 479 -10.87 15.51 2.67
N GLY A 480 -9.85 14.72 2.97
CA GLY A 480 -8.45 15.00 2.64
C GLY A 480 -7.49 14.39 3.66
N ASN A 481 -6.23 14.75 3.52
CA ASN A 481 -5.11 14.28 4.33
C ASN A 481 -4.35 15.47 4.94
N GLU A 482 -3.76 15.32 6.08
CA GLU A 482 -2.76 16.14 6.77
C GLU A 482 -2.75 17.65 6.44
N ALA A 483 -3.92 18.29 6.52
CA ALA A 483 -4.09 19.71 6.18
C ALA A 483 -4.51 20.60 7.36
N GLY A 484 -4.52 20.06 8.60
CA GLY A 484 -5.11 20.74 9.75
C GLY A 484 -6.64 20.70 9.71
N ASN A 485 -7.31 21.34 10.67
CA ASN A 485 -8.78 21.44 10.70
C ASN A 485 -9.24 22.88 10.91
N GLY A 486 -10.34 23.23 10.28
CA GLY A 486 -10.95 24.56 10.35
C GLY A 486 -12.11 24.72 9.40
N ILE A 487 -12.52 25.98 9.19
CA ILE A 487 -13.74 26.36 8.50
C ILE A 487 -13.87 25.70 7.10
N ASN A 488 -12.78 25.51 6.38
CA ASN A 488 -12.84 24.94 5.04
C ASN A 488 -13.27 23.46 5.07
N PHE A 489 -12.72 22.65 6.00
CA PHE A 489 -13.14 21.27 6.18
C PHE A 489 -14.52 21.13 6.84
N GLU A 490 -14.91 22.06 7.70
CA GLU A 490 -16.26 22.10 8.24
C GLU A 490 -17.28 22.31 7.11
N ARG A 491 -17.00 23.23 6.18
CA ARG A 491 -17.88 23.52 5.04
C ARG A 491 -17.92 22.39 4.02
N THR A 492 -16.79 21.72 3.75
CA THR A 492 -16.77 20.54 2.87
C THR A 492 -17.57 19.38 3.48
N TYR A 493 -17.43 19.14 4.80
CA TYR A 493 -18.23 18.16 5.52
C TYR A 493 -19.73 18.47 5.46
N ASP A 494 -20.14 19.70 5.82
CA ASP A 494 -21.53 20.11 5.83
C ASP A 494 -22.18 19.94 4.46
N TRP A 495 -21.45 20.34 3.40
CA TRP A 495 -21.93 20.17 2.02
C TRP A 495 -22.05 18.67 1.66
N LEU A 496 -21.02 17.88 1.90
CA LEU A 496 -21.04 16.47 1.55
C LEU A 496 -22.16 15.74 2.29
N LYS A 497 -22.37 16.02 3.58
CA LYS A 497 -23.49 15.46 4.36
C LYS A 497 -24.86 16.00 3.90
N SER A 498 -24.93 17.12 3.18
CA SER A 498 -26.16 17.62 2.61
C SER A 498 -26.63 16.82 1.38
N VAL A 499 -25.69 16.35 0.54
CA VAL A 499 -25.95 15.62 -0.71
C VAL A 499 -25.77 14.11 -0.61
N GLU A 500 -25.02 13.63 0.39
CA GLU A 500 -24.72 12.21 0.64
C GLU A 500 -25.30 11.78 2.00
N LYS A 501 -26.23 10.83 1.96
CA LYS A 501 -26.92 10.32 3.15
C LYS A 501 -26.65 8.83 3.42
N THR A 502 -25.92 8.17 2.52
CA THR A 502 -25.81 6.71 2.49
C THR A 502 -24.47 6.20 2.97
N ARG A 503 -23.47 7.08 3.12
CA ARG A 503 -22.10 6.71 3.48
C ARG A 503 -21.54 7.63 4.57
N PRO A 504 -20.74 7.11 5.50
CA PRO A 504 -20.01 7.94 6.47
C PRO A 504 -18.92 8.79 5.79
N VAL A 505 -18.56 9.88 6.46
CA VAL A 505 -17.49 10.80 6.07
C VAL A 505 -16.43 10.80 7.16
N GLN A 506 -15.17 10.67 6.78
CA GLN A 506 -14.04 10.76 7.69
C GLN A 506 -13.12 11.94 7.37
N TYR A 507 -12.41 12.42 8.38
CA TYR A 507 -11.27 13.32 8.25
C TYR A 507 -10.36 13.19 9.48
N GLU A 508 -9.09 12.83 9.30
CA GLU A 508 -8.20 12.45 10.41
C GLU A 508 -7.86 13.64 11.34
N ARG A 509 -7.70 14.87 10.77
CA ARG A 509 -7.41 16.08 11.57
C ARG A 509 -8.65 16.67 12.23
N ALA A 510 -9.84 16.18 11.92
CA ALA A 510 -11.05 16.52 12.69
C ALA A 510 -11.01 15.90 14.09
N GLU A 511 -10.26 14.82 14.29
CA GLU A 511 -10.17 14.11 15.58
C GLU A 511 -11.57 13.73 16.11
N LEU A 512 -12.02 14.38 17.18
CA LEU A 512 -13.34 14.24 17.77
C LEU A 512 -14.27 15.44 17.52
N ASN A 513 -13.88 16.39 16.65
CA ASN A 513 -14.76 17.47 16.22
C ASN A 513 -15.93 16.90 15.40
N TYR A 514 -16.97 17.72 15.19
CA TYR A 514 -18.23 17.26 14.58
C TYR A 514 -18.08 16.85 13.10
N ASN A 515 -17.06 17.36 12.42
CA ASN A 515 -16.86 17.19 10.98
C ASN A 515 -16.12 15.89 10.59
N THR A 516 -16.43 14.82 11.31
CA THR A 516 -16.06 13.44 10.96
C THR A 516 -17.02 12.46 11.63
N ASP A 517 -17.42 11.41 10.93
CA ASP A 517 -18.27 10.34 11.46
C ASP A 517 -17.45 9.22 12.11
N ILE A 518 -16.15 9.14 11.81
CA ILE A 518 -15.21 8.09 12.26
C ILE A 518 -14.06 8.76 13.00
N TYR A 519 -13.65 8.21 14.14
CA TYR A 519 -12.41 8.61 14.78
C TYR A 519 -11.24 7.92 14.04
N CYS A 520 -10.80 8.51 12.94
CA CYS A 520 -9.70 8.01 12.14
C CYS A 520 -8.40 8.73 12.53
N ARG A 521 -7.40 7.95 12.95
CA ARG A 521 -6.10 8.48 13.38
C ARG A 521 -4.97 7.78 12.62
N MET A 522 -3.77 8.34 12.72
CA MET A 522 -2.55 7.78 12.15
C MET A 522 -1.63 7.28 13.25
N TYR A 523 -1.01 6.11 13.02
CA TYR A 523 0.12 5.57 13.79
C TYR A 523 -0.06 5.51 15.30
N ARG A 524 -1.31 5.37 15.80
CA ARG A 524 -1.57 5.23 17.23
C ARG A 524 -1.09 3.87 17.72
N SER A 525 -0.45 3.88 18.88
CA SER A 525 -0.02 2.66 19.56
C SER A 525 -1.20 1.81 20.02
N VAL A 526 -0.98 0.53 20.25
CA VAL A 526 -1.95 -0.40 20.84
C VAL A 526 -2.54 0.13 22.15
N ASP A 527 -1.70 0.75 23.00
CA ASP A 527 -2.15 1.30 24.28
C ASP A 527 -3.05 2.52 24.11
N GLU A 528 -2.79 3.39 23.12
CA GLU A 528 -3.65 4.53 22.80
C GLU A 528 -5.02 4.08 22.26
N ILE A 529 -5.06 3.01 21.47
CA ILE A 529 -6.33 2.42 20.99
C ILE A 529 -7.13 1.88 22.17
N LYS A 530 -6.51 1.09 23.04
CA LYS A 530 -7.14 0.57 24.25
C LYS A 530 -7.66 1.71 25.15
N ALA A 531 -6.88 2.79 25.30
CA ALA A 531 -7.29 3.96 26.06
C ALA A 531 -8.51 4.69 25.45
N TYR A 532 -8.64 4.68 24.12
CA TYR A 532 -9.83 5.24 23.46
C TYR A 532 -11.06 4.39 23.72
N VAL A 533 -11.00 3.10 23.43
CA VAL A 533 -12.16 2.19 23.55
C VAL A 533 -12.62 1.97 24.99
N ALA A 534 -11.76 2.23 25.98
CA ALA A 534 -12.11 2.17 27.40
C ALA A 534 -12.97 3.36 27.87
N LYS A 535 -13.16 4.41 27.09
CA LYS A 535 -14.01 5.56 27.42
C LYS A 535 -15.48 5.18 27.38
N LYS A 536 -16.28 5.66 28.33
CA LYS A 536 -17.69 5.27 28.48
C LYS A 536 -18.65 5.94 27.48
N ASP A 537 -18.26 7.05 26.89
CA ASP A 537 -19.10 7.96 26.10
C ASP A 537 -18.70 8.01 24.63
N ILE A 538 -18.00 7.00 24.15
CA ILE A 538 -17.64 6.89 22.73
C ILE A 538 -18.86 6.45 21.90
N TYR A 539 -19.03 7.09 20.75
CA TYR A 539 -20.10 6.78 19.79
C TYR A 539 -19.60 6.66 18.34
N ARG A 540 -18.29 6.85 18.12
CA ARG A 540 -17.65 6.72 16.81
C ARG A 540 -16.75 5.51 16.81
N PRO A 541 -16.72 4.74 15.71
CA PRO A 541 -15.75 3.67 15.53
C PRO A 541 -14.34 4.26 15.46
N PHE A 542 -13.36 3.52 15.96
CA PHE A 542 -11.95 3.80 15.78
C PHE A 542 -11.42 3.01 14.58
N ILE A 543 -10.92 3.69 13.56
CA ILE A 543 -10.30 3.08 12.37
C ILE A 543 -9.02 3.84 12.08
N LEU A 544 -7.89 3.15 12.01
CA LEU A 544 -6.62 3.77 11.63
C LEU A 544 -6.59 4.02 10.12
N CYS A 545 -6.60 5.29 9.70
CA CYS A 545 -6.42 5.60 8.28
C CYS A 545 -5.00 5.29 7.80
N GLU A 546 -4.01 5.29 8.73
CA GLU A 546 -2.64 4.86 8.49
C GLU A 546 -2.06 4.20 9.74
N TYR A 547 -1.37 3.06 9.53
CA TYR A 547 -0.59 2.39 10.58
C TYR A 547 0.47 1.48 9.95
N LEU A 548 1.37 0.92 10.75
CA LEU A 548 2.37 -0.05 10.31
C LEU A 548 3.19 0.45 9.11
N HIS A 549 3.86 1.58 9.27
CA HIS A 549 4.71 2.14 8.23
C HIS A 549 5.68 1.09 7.68
N ALA A 550 5.45 0.63 6.43
CA ALA A 550 6.08 -0.56 5.86
C ALA A 550 7.46 -0.29 5.23
N MET A 551 8.17 0.71 5.71
CA MET A 551 9.45 1.15 5.16
C MET A 551 10.58 0.15 5.44
N GLY A 552 11.17 -0.41 4.37
CA GLY A 552 12.25 -1.38 4.45
C GLY A 552 11.84 -2.64 5.23
N ASN A 553 12.75 -3.16 6.04
CA ASN A 553 12.47 -4.30 6.93
C ASN A 553 11.65 -3.85 8.14
N SER A 554 10.32 -4.06 8.10
CA SER A 554 9.36 -3.43 9.00
C SER A 554 8.11 -4.28 9.30
N CYS A 555 7.02 -3.64 9.73
CA CYS A 555 5.73 -4.22 10.10
C CYS A 555 5.77 -5.18 11.29
N GLY A 556 6.71 -4.96 12.23
CA GLY A 556 6.70 -5.63 13.52
C GLY A 556 5.52 -5.19 14.38
N GLY A 557 4.94 -6.13 15.15
CA GLY A 557 3.85 -5.84 16.08
C GLY A 557 2.44 -5.83 15.46
N LEU A 558 2.27 -6.28 14.21
CA LEU A 558 0.95 -6.34 13.56
C LEU A 558 -0.03 -7.22 14.34
N LYS A 559 0.44 -8.34 14.87
CA LYS A 559 -0.39 -9.25 15.67
C LYS A 559 -1.03 -8.54 16.87
N GLU A 560 -0.26 -7.72 17.59
CA GLU A 560 -0.72 -7.02 18.79
C GLU A 560 -1.83 -6.01 18.48
N TYR A 561 -1.79 -5.36 17.33
CA TYR A 561 -2.90 -4.53 16.84
C TYR A 561 -4.14 -5.37 16.61
N TRP A 562 -3.99 -6.52 15.95
CA TRP A 562 -5.12 -7.38 15.61
C TRP A 562 -5.71 -8.11 16.81
N ASP A 563 -4.90 -8.40 17.83
CA ASP A 563 -5.42 -8.85 19.12
C ASP A 563 -6.39 -7.84 19.75
N VAL A 564 -6.20 -6.53 19.51
CA VAL A 564 -7.14 -5.49 19.97
C VAL A 564 -8.36 -5.41 19.07
N PHE A 565 -8.16 -5.32 17.74
CA PHE A 565 -9.27 -5.16 16.78
C PHE A 565 -10.27 -6.31 16.83
N GLU A 566 -9.84 -7.52 17.13
CA GLU A 566 -10.70 -8.70 17.25
C GLU A 566 -11.44 -8.80 18.59
N ASN A 567 -10.94 -8.11 19.63
CA ASN A 567 -11.52 -8.18 20.97
C ASN A 567 -12.27 -6.91 21.40
N GLU A 568 -12.06 -5.79 20.72
CA GLU A 568 -12.64 -4.48 21.05
C GLU A 568 -13.58 -4.00 19.94
N PRO A 569 -14.89 -4.16 20.08
CA PRO A 569 -15.87 -3.93 19.01
C PRO A 569 -15.83 -2.53 18.36
N MET A 570 -15.37 -1.52 19.08
CA MET A 570 -15.26 -0.14 18.59
C MET A 570 -13.95 0.15 17.88
N ALA A 571 -12.96 -0.77 17.94
CA ALA A 571 -11.71 -0.69 17.22
C ALA A 571 -11.79 -1.61 15.99
N GLN A 572 -11.95 -1.06 14.79
CA GLN A 572 -12.31 -1.83 13.61
C GLN A 572 -11.20 -1.90 12.55
N GLY A 573 -9.93 -1.97 12.97
CA GLY A 573 -8.81 -2.16 12.06
C GLY A 573 -8.23 -0.85 11.49
N GLY A 574 -7.69 -0.92 10.28
CA GLY A 574 -7.07 0.22 9.62
C GLY A 574 -6.39 -0.13 8.31
N SER A 575 -5.75 0.88 7.69
CA SER A 575 -5.05 0.76 6.41
C SER A 575 -3.54 0.90 6.61
N VAL A 576 -2.77 -0.12 6.20
CA VAL A 576 -1.31 -0.11 6.25
C VAL A 576 -0.77 0.99 5.34
N TRP A 577 0.25 1.72 5.76
CA TRP A 577 0.99 2.67 4.96
C TRP A 577 2.27 2.03 4.44
N ASP A 578 2.48 1.80 3.12
CA ASP A 578 1.42 1.82 2.12
C ASP A 578 1.50 0.56 1.23
N TRP A 579 0.94 0.60 0.04
CA TRP A 579 0.88 -0.56 -0.85
C TRP A 579 2.18 -0.77 -1.62
N VAL A 580 2.80 0.29 -2.15
CA VAL A 580 3.88 0.16 -3.13
C VAL A 580 5.06 1.06 -2.83
N ASP A 581 6.27 0.52 -2.86
CA ASP A 581 7.48 1.34 -2.85
C ASP A 581 7.46 2.34 -4.00
N GLN A 582 7.59 3.63 -3.69
CA GLN A 582 7.63 4.67 -4.69
C GLN A 582 9.07 4.87 -5.20
N SER A 583 9.66 3.83 -5.77
CA SER A 583 11.00 3.82 -6.36
C SER A 583 10.94 3.72 -7.88
N PHE A 584 12.01 4.18 -8.56
CA PHE A 584 12.17 4.01 -10.01
C PHE A 584 13.31 3.06 -10.29
N ARG A 585 13.19 2.32 -11.38
CA ARG A 585 14.23 1.39 -11.82
C ARG A 585 15.18 2.10 -12.77
N GLU A 586 16.46 2.11 -12.42
CA GLU A 586 17.55 2.67 -13.24
C GLU A 586 18.64 1.62 -13.48
N ILE A 587 19.55 1.94 -14.37
CA ILE A 587 20.71 1.11 -14.71
C ILE A 587 21.96 1.97 -14.56
N ASP A 588 22.94 1.50 -13.80
CA ASP A 588 24.22 2.20 -13.61
C ASP A 588 25.14 2.10 -14.85
N GLU A 589 26.29 2.76 -14.81
CA GLU A 589 27.30 2.77 -15.88
C GLU A 589 27.88 1.38 -16.19
N ASN A 590 27.78 0.42 -15.25
CA ASN A 590 28.25 -0.94 -15.37
C ASN A 590 27.15 -1.89 -15.90
N GLY A 591 25.94 -1.38 -16.18
CA GLY A 591 24.81 -2.14 -16.63
C GLY A 591 24.06 -2.89 -15.53
N LYS A 592 24.35 -2.60 -14.24
CA LYS A 592 23.62 -3.14 -13.11
C LYS A 592 22.36 -2.31 -12.86
N TRP A 593 21.21 -2.94 -12.73
CA TRP A 593 19.97 -2.25 -12.36
C TRP A 593 19.88 -2.01 -10.85
N TYR A 594 19.21 -0.95 -10.47
CA TYR A 594 18.96 -0.62 -9.06
C TYR A 594 17.68 0.20 -8.90
N TRP A 595 17.23 0.31 -7.66
CA TRP A 595 16.12 1.16 -7.29
C TRP A 595 16.63 2.52 -6.85
N THR A 596 16.02 3.58 -7.35
CA THR A 596 16.29 4.95 -6.93
C THR A 596 15.24 5.44 -5.94
N TYR A 597 15.61 6.44 -5.17
CA TYR A 597 14.75 7.12 -4.22
C TYR A 597 15.07 8.61 -4.15
N GLY A 598 14.44 9.36 -3.20
CA GLY A 598 14.67 10.82 -3.09
C GLY A 598 16.12 11.20 -2.91
N GLY A 599 16.57 12.20 -3.71
CA GLY A 599 17.94 12.69 -3.72
C GLY A 599 18.85 12.06 -4.77
N ASP A 600 18.40 11.03 -5.48
CA ASP A 600 19.19 10.40 -6.54
C ASP A 600 19.15 11.18 -7.87
N TYR A 601 18.24 12.13 -7.99
CA TYR A 601 18.10 12.97 -9.19
C TYR A 601 18.46 14.42 -8.90
N GLY A 602 19.02 15.10 -9.91
CA GLY A 602 19.35 16.52 -9.84
C GLY A 602 20.72 16.82 -9.22
N PRO A 603 21.00 18.09 -8.97
CA PRO A 603 22.27 18.51 -8.40
C PRO A 603 22.37 18.18 -6.89
N GLU A 604 23.61 18.17 -6.38
CA GLU A 604 23.86 18.03 -4.94
C GLU A 604 23.09 19.10 -4.14
N GLY A 605 22.45 18.66 -3.04
CA GLY A 605 21.65 19.54 -2.16
C GLY A 605 20.22 19.77 -2.62
N ILE A 606 19.74 19.04 -3.62
CA ILE A 606 18.30 19.07 -3.98
C ILE A 606 17.44 18.70 -2.78
N PRO A 607 16.29 19.35 -2.56
CA PRO A 607 15.37 18.98 -1.49
C PRO A 607 14.99 17.50 -1.55
N SER A 608 15.14 16.78 -0.44
CA SER A 608 14.90 15.35 -0.41
C SER A 608 14.60 14.83 0.98
N PHE A 609 13.72 13.82 1.06
CA PHE A 609 13.50 12.99 2.26
C PHE A 609 14.08 11.57 2.09
N GLY A 610 15.02 11.39 1.14
CA GLY A 610 15.70 10.11 0.93
C GLY A 610 14.74 8.98 0.55
N ASN A 611 14.97 7.81 1.13
CA ASN A 611 14.17 6.61 0.87
C ASN A 611 12.84 6.54 1.64
N PHE A 612 12.36 7.62 2.24
CA PHE A 612 11.11 7.64 2.99
C PHE A 612 9.88 7.32 2.11
N CYS A 613 10.00 7.44 0.78
CA CYS A 613 9.00 7.01 -0.20
C CYS A 613 8.97 5.48 -0.45
N CYS A 614 9.92 4.72 0.09
CA CYS A 614 10.03 3.28 -0.11
C CYS A 614 9.44 2.56 1.11
N ASN A 615 8.12 2.56 1.22
CA ASN A 615 7.36 2.10 2.38
C ASN A 615 6.20 1.17 1.98
N GLY A 616 6.37 0.46 0.86
CA GLY A 616 5.37 -0.43 0.30
C GLY A 616 5.32 -1.82 0.94
N LEU A 617 4.12 -2.44 0.90
CA LEU A 617 3.95 -3.89 1.12
C LEU A 617 4.52 -4.69 -0.06
N VAL A 618 4.64 -4.06 -1.22
CA VAL A 618 5.27 -4.59 -2.43
C VAL A 618 6.29 -3.60 -3.00
N GLY A 619 7.27 -4.10 -3.72
CA GLY A 619 8.18 -3.28 -4.50
C GLY A 619 7.48 -2.52 -5.64
N ALA A 620 8.17 -1.57 -6.28
CA ALA A 620 7.63 -0.83 -7.42
C ALA A 620 7.30 -1.74 -8.63
N ASP A 621 7.90 -2.92 -8.70
CA ASP A 621 7.62 -4.00 -9.66
C ASP A 621 6.52 -4.96 -9.21
N ARG A 622 5.95 -4.75 -8.03
CA ARG A 622 4.92 -5.58 -7.37
C ARG A 622 5.45 -6.91 -6.79
N GLU A 623 6.76 -7.11 -6.70
CA GLU A 623 7.29 -8.22 -5.92
C GLU A 623 6.92 -8.05 -4.43
N PRO A 624 6.31 -9.08 -3.79
CA PRO A 624 5.93 -9.01 -2.39
C PRO A 624 7.14 -8.88 -1.45
N HIS A 625 7.09 -7.92 -0.52
CA HIS A 625 8.01 -7.90 0.60
C HIS A 625 7.60 -8.95 1.67
N PRO A 626 8.55 -9.41 2.51
CA PRO A 626 8.26 -10.42 3.55
C PRO A 626 7.10 -10.04 4.48
N HIS A 627 6.92 -8.75 4.75
CA HIS A 627 5.85 -8.27 5.61
C HIS A 627 4.45 -8.34 4.96
N LEU A 628 4.32 -8.44 3.63
CA LEU A 628 3.02 -8.71 3.00
C LEU A 628 2.51 -10.11 3.35
N LEU A 629 3.41 -11.09 3.53
CA LEU A 629 3.04 -12.44 3.98
C LEU A 629 2.54 -12.42 5.43
N GLU A 630 3.13 -11.56 6.26
CA GLU A 630 2.65 -11.33 7.63
C GLU A 630 1.24 -10.72 7.62
N VAL A 631 1.00 -9.71 6.77
CA VAL A 631 -0.33 -9.13 6.57
C VAL A 631 -1.33 -10.21 6.14
N LYS A 632 -1.00 -11.05 5.14
CA LYS A 632 -1.85 -12.16 4.71
C LYS A 632 -2.26 -13.06 5.87
N LYS A 633 -1.28 -13.42 6.71
CA LYS A 633 -1.51 -14.32 7.86
C LYS A 633 -2.36 -13.67 8.94
N VAL A 634 -2.07 -12.45 9.31
CA VAL A 634 -2.78 -11.77 10.39
C VAL A 634 -4.20 -11.37 9.96
N TYR A 635 -4.39 -11.00 8.69
CA TYR A 635 -5.68 -10.62 8.09
C TYR A 635 -6.59 -11.80 7.75
N GLN A 636 -6.14 -13.05 7.92
CA GLN A 636 -6.95 -14.23 7.56
C GLN A 636 -8.32 -14.24 8.26
N ASN A 637 -9.35 -14.68 7.53
CA ASN A 637 -10.74 -14.74 8.02
C ASN A 637 -11.11 -16.07 8.70
N ILE A 638 -10.22 -17.04 8.73
CA ILE A 638 -10.45 -18.33 9.39
C ILE A 638 -9.33 -18.54 10.38
N LYS A 639 -9.68 -18.72 11.65
CA LYS A 639 -8.69 -18.95 12.73
C LYS A 639 -8.99 -20.24 13.43
N THR A 640 -7.92 -21.01 13.65
CA THR A 640 -7.98 -22.30 14.34
C THR A 640 -7.30 -22.17 15.69
N THR A 641 -7.88 -22.80 16.72
CA THR A 641 -7.31 -22.93 18.06
C THR A 641 -7.27 -24.40 18.44
N LEU A 642 -6.14 -24.88 18.95
CA LEU A 642 -6.00 -26.25 19.46
C LEU A 642 -6.49 -26.31 20.90
N LEU A 643 -7.66 -26.95 21.12
CA LEU A 643 -8.30 -27.10 22.43
C LEU A 643 -7.74 -28.26 23.23
N ASP A 644 -7.46 -29.36 22.57
CA ASP A 644 -6.95 -30.60 23.18
C ASP A 644 -5.87 -31.20 22.25
N ARG A 645 -4.64 -31.23 22.75
CA ARG A 645 -3.51 -31.76 22.00
C ARG A 645 -3.51 -33.32 21.91
N GLN A 646 -4.02 -34.01 22.92
CA GLN A 646 -4.02 -35.46 22.95
C GLN A 646 -5.03 -36.04 21.97
N ASN A 647 -6.22 -35.42 21.93
CA ASN A 647 -7.31 -35.83 21.07
C ASN A 647 -7.38 -35.00 19.77
N MET A 648 -6.44 -34.10 19.55
CA MET A 648 -6.38 -33.15 18.43
C MET A 648 -7.75 -32.49 18.19
N LYS A 649 -8.35 -31.95 19.26
CA LYS A 649 -9.61 -31.22 19.19
C LYS A 649 -9.30 -29.77 18.82
N LEU A 650 -9.92 -29.30 17.74
CA LEU A 650 -9.75 -27.96 17.21
C LEU A 650 -11.03 -27.16 17.36
N ARG A 651 -10.89 -25.89 17.59
CA ARG A 651 -11.94 -24.87 17.43
C ARG A 651 -11.62 -24.01 16.24
N ILE A 652 -12.57 -23.87 15.33
CA ILE A 652 -12.47 -23.05 14.13
C ILE A 652 -13.45 -21.91 14.28
N LYS A 653 -12.95 -20.69 14.17
CA LYS A 653 -13.71 -19.44 14.16
C LYS A 653 -13.77 -18.93 12.72
N ASN A 654 -14.98 -18.74 12.21
CA ASN A 654 -15.24 -18.03 10.97
C ASN A 654 -15.31 -16.52 11.26
N TRP A 655 -14.38 -15.74 10.71
CA TRP A 655 -14.33 -14.29 10.76
C TRP A 655 -14.78 -13.62 9.46
N TYR A 656 -15.26 -14.41 8.48
CA TYR A 656 -15.91 -13.82 7.32
C TYR A 656 -17.21 -13.13 7.77
N ASP A 657 -17.54 -12.04 7.11
CA ASP A 657 -18.74 -11.25 7.41
C ASP A 657 -19.97 -11.80 6.69
N PHE A 658 -19.76 -12.46 5.53
CA PHE A 658 -20.84 -12.91 4.65
C PHE A 658 -20.65 -14.33 4.11
N SER A 659 -19.44 -14.91 4.14
CA SER A 659 -19.13 -16.21 3.57
C SER A 659 -19.24 -17.34 4.58
N ASN A 660 -19.92 -18.43 4.20
CA ASN A 660 -19.91 -19.67 4.95
C ASN A 660 -18.64 -20.46 4.65
N LEU A 661 -18.12 -21.22 5.64
CA LEU A 661 -16.91 -22.03 5.47
C LEU A 661 -17.08 -23.20 4.48
N ASN A 662 -18.30 -23.55 4.06
CA ASN A 662 -18.54 -24.55 3.02
C ASN A 662 -18.10 -24.12 1.61
N GLU A 663 -17.72 -22.83 1.43
CA GLU A 663 -17.07 -22.31 0.24
C GLU A 663 -15.58 -22.65 0.16
N TYR A 664 -15.03 -23.23 1.22
CA TYR A 664 -13.61 -23.55 1.38
C TYR A 664 -13.40 -25.03 1.68
N ILE A 665 -12.17 -25.51 1.45
CA ILE A 665 -11.72 -26.84 1.79
C ILE A 665 -10.78 -26.72 2.98
N PHE A 666 -11.10 -27.40 4.06
CA PHE A 666 -10.23 -27.58 5.23
C PHE A 666 -9.26 -28.72 4.97
N HIS A 667 -7.98 -28.44 5.09
CA HIS A 667 -6.89 -29.42 5.01
C HIS A 667 -6.17 -29.50 6.34
N TRP A 668 -5.73 -30.67 6.74
CA TRP A 668 -4.84 -30.85 7.87
C TRP A 668 -3.84 -31.95 7.60
N ASN A 669 -2.65 -31.82 8.18
CA ASN A 669 -1.66 -32.88 8.22
C ASN A 669 -0.80 -32.76 9.48
N VAL A 670 -0.19 -33.89 9.86
CA VAL A 670 0.80 -33.95 10.94
C VAL A 670 2.14 -34.36 10.34
N THR A 671 3.16 -33.50 10.50
CA THR A 671 4.52 -33.73 10.05
C THR A 671 5.47 -33.78 11.25
N THR A 672 6.47 -34.66 11.21
CA THR A 672 7.52 -34.74 12.24
C THR A 672 8.63 -33.71 11.99
N ASP A 673 9.52 -33.53 12.94
CA ASP A 673 10.76 -32.76 12.83
C ASP A 673 11.76 -33.31 11.79
N SER A 674 11.58 -34.54 11.32
CA SER A 674 12.30 -35.10 10.17
C SER A 674 11.62 -34.85 8.81
N GLY A 675 10.42 -34.27 8.81
CA GLY A 675 9.60 -34.05 7.61
C GLY A 675 8.73 -35.25 7.22
N GLU A 676 8.67 -36.32 8.03
CA GLU A 676 7.78 -37.47 7.79
C GLU A 676 6.32 -37.04 8.03
N ARG A 677 5.42 -37.39 7.10
CA ARG A 677 3.97 -37.15 7.23
C ARG A 677 3.31 -38.35 7.91
N LEU A 678 2.78 -38.13 9.09
CA LEU A 678 2.16 -39.21 9.91
C LEU A 678 0.67 -39.39 9.61
N ALA A 679 -0.03 -38.32 9.32
CA ALA A 679 -1.46 -38.32 9.03
C ALA A 679 -1.85 -37.09 8.22
N GLU A 680 -2.96 -37.19 7.51
CA GLU A 680 -3.56 -36.06 6.78
C GLU A 680 -5.05 -36.28 6.56
N GLY A 681 -5.78 -35.21 6.23
CA GLY A 681 -7.19 -35.30 5.84
C GLY A 681 -7.70 -33.98 5.29
N THR A 682 -8.86 -34.08 4.65
CA THR A 682 -9.57 -32.93 4.07
C THR A 682 -11.07 -33.03 4.41
N ASN A 683 -11.71 -31.90 4.65
CA ASN A 683 -13.12 -31.77 4.91
C ASN A 683 -13.69 -30.48 4.34
N VAL A 684 -14.98 -30.46 4.07
CA VAL A 684 -15.75 -29.22 3.87
C VAL A 684 -16.60 -29.06 5.13
N LEU A 685 -16.47 -27.91 5.78
CA LEU A 685 -17.15 -27.62 7.04
C LEU A 685 -18.25 -26.58 6.81
N ASP A 686 -19.38 -26.76 7.44
CA ASP A 686 -20.49 -25.82 7.42
C ASP A 686 -20.44 -24.97 8.69
N CYS A 687 -20.06 -23.70 8.53
CA CYS A 687 -19.99 -22.75 9.63
C CYS A 687 -20.34 -21.36 9.11
N GLU A 688 -21.46 -20.84 9.61
CA GLU A 688 -21.97 -19.53 9.23
C GLU A 688 -21.00 -18.40 9.54
N PRO A 689 -21.11 -17.24 8.87
CA PRO A 689 -20.34 -16.03 9.20
C PRO A 689 -20.38 -15.74 10.69
N HIS A 690 -19.24 -15.35 11.26
CA HIS A 690 -19.03 -15.15 12.70
C HIS A 690 -19.28 -16.37 13.58
N GLY A 691 -19.60 -17.53 13.00
CA GLY A 691 -19.82 -18.79 13.71
C GLY A 691 -18.54 -19.41 14.29
N THR A 692 -18.72 -20.47 15.05
CA THR A 692 -17.63 -21.26 15.62
C THR A 692 -18.01 -22.72 15.58
N ILE A 693 -17.09 -23.59 15.16
CA ILE A 693 -17.29 -25.05 15.14
C ILE A 693 -16.12 -25.76 15.80
N ASP A 694 -16.42 -26.77 16.60
CA ASP A 694 -15.41 -27.67 17.19
C ASP A 694 -15.36 -28.96 16.38
N ILE A 695 -14.16 -29.38 16.00
CA ILE A 695 -13.90 -30.63 15.29
C ILE A 695 -12.84 -31.45 16.02
N GLN A 696 -12.89 -32.76 15.83
CA GLN A 696 -11.88 -33.67 16.36
C GLN A 696 -11.22 -34.42 15.21
N LEU A 697 -9.91 -34.35 15.18
CA LEU A 697 -9.08 -35.06 14.23
C LEU A 697 -8.67 -36.42 14.74
N GLY A 698 -8.39 -37.40 14.48
CA GLY A 698 -7.97 -38.66 15.12
C GLY A 698 -6.62 -38.53 15.86
N ASN A 699 -6.27 -39.50 16.65
CA ASN A 699 -5.03 -39.52 17.40
C ASN A 699 -3.86 -39.91 16.51
N VAL A 700 -2.72 -39.24 16.69
CA VAL A 700 -1.46 -39.54 16.03
C VAL A 700 -0.42 -39.95 17.07
N LEU A 701 0.24 -41.08 16.87
CA LEU A 701 1.29 -41.59 17.75
C LEU A 701 2.67 -41.21 17.19
N LEU A 702 3.45 -40.49 17.99
CA LEU A 702 4.84 -40.15 17.66
C LEU A 702 5.79 -41.28 17.98
N SER A 703 6.77 -41.52 17.15
CA SER A 703 7.84 -42.49 17.42
C SER A 703 8.86 -41.91 18.41
N LYS A 704 9.65 -42.78 19.07
CA LYS A 704 10.73 -42.35 19.97
C LYS A 704 11.84 -41.55 19.29
N LYS A 705 11.87 -41.51 17.95
CA LYS A 705 12.82 -40.76 17.15
C LYS A 705 12.38 -39.29 16.99
N ASP A 706 11.07 -38.99 17.12
CA ASP A 706 10.51 -37.67 16.90
C ASP A 706 10.68 -36.79 18.14
N ARG A 707 11.35 -35.69 18.01
CA ARG A 707 11.52 -34.67 19.06
C ARG A 707 10.28 -33.84 19.25
N GLU A 708 9.65 -33.46 18.15
CA GLU A 708 8.39 -32.75 18.06
C GLU A 708 7.71 -33.12 16.74
N ALA A 709 6.42 -32.79 16.64
CA ALA A 709 5.68 -32.83 15.39
C ALA A 709 4.82 -31.57 15.25
N TYR A 710 4.31 -31.34 14.07
CA TYR A 710 3.55 -30.14 13.73
C TYR A 710 2.21 -30.53 13.14
N LEU A 711 1.12 -30.16 13.80
CA LEU A 711 -0.20 -30.19 13.21
C LEU A 711 -0.35 -28.90 12.38
N ASN A 712 -0.37 -29.07 11.07
CA ASN A 712 -0.61 -28.02 10.11
C ASN A 712 -2.09 -28.06 9.70
N VAL A 713 -2.75 -26.93 9.71
CA VAL A 713 -4.08 -26.75 9.17
C VAL A 713 -4.06 -25.64 8.13
N SER A 714 -4.81 -25.81 7.05
CA SER A 714 -4.93 -24.78 6.00
C SER A 714 -6.31 -24.82 5.35
N TRP A 715 -6.65 -23.72 4.73
CA TRP A 715 -7.93 -23.52 4.06
C TRP A 715 -7.69 -23.00 2.65
N THR A 716 -8.28 -23.67 1.68
CA THR A 716 -8.17 -23.27 0.27
C THR A 716 -9.53 -22.97 -0.32
N ARG A 717 -9.54 -22.15 -1.38
CA ARG A 717 -10.77 -21.89 -2.16
C ARG A 717 -11.26 -23.20 -2.80
N LYS A 718 -12.55 -23.44 -2.72
CA LYS A 718 -13.20 -24.61 -3.34
C LYS A 718 -13.44 -24.40 -4.83
N GLU A 719 -13.76 -23.20 -5.23
CA GLU A 719 -14.08 -22.80 -6.60
C GLU A 719 -13.19 -21.63 -7.03
N ASP A 720 -13.00 -21.48 -8.33
CA ASP A 720 -12.34 -20.30 -8.90
C ASP A 720 -13.14 -19.03 -8.62
N SER A 721 -12.41 -17.95 -8.35
CA SER A 721 -12.95 -16.60 -8.41
C SER A 721 -12.04 -15.76 -9.31
N PRO A 722 -12.51 -14.61 -9.82
CA PRO A 722 -11.74 -13.83 -10.80
C PRO A 722 -10.32 -13.49 -10.38
N MET A 723 -10.06 -13.27 -9.08
CA MET A 723 -8.75 -12.85 -8.56
C MET A 723 -8.07 -13.91 -7.67
N ILE A 724 -8.82 -14.94 -7.27
CA ILE A 724 -8.30 -16.00 -6.40
C ILE A 724 -8.66 -17.34 -7.04
N ALA A 725 -7.65 -18.07 -7.49
CA ALA A 725 -7.84 -19.38 -8.10
C ALA A 725 -8.35 -20.41 -7.07
N LYS A 726 -9.03 -21.44 -7.58
CA LYS A 726 -9.27 -22.67 -6.84
C LYS A 726 -7.96 -23.16 -6.22
N ASP A 727 -8.05 -23.80 -5.06
CA ASP A 727 -6.94 -24.32 -4.28
C ASP A 727 -5.96 -23.27 -3.74
N TRP A 728 -6.20 -21.95 -3.95
CA TRP A 728 -5.43 -20.91 -3.30
C TRP A 728 -5.63 -20.93 -1.79
N GLU A 729 -4.54 -20.97 -1.03
CA GLU A 729 -4.55 -20.93 0.43
C GLU A 729 -4.92 -19.54 0.95
N VAL A 730 -6.07 -19.45 1.62
CA VAL A 730 -6.60 -18.20 2.20
C VAL A 730 -6.30 -18.06 3.70
N ALA A 731 -6.11 -19.18 4.40
CA ALA A 731 -5.81 -19.18 5.84
C ALA A 731 -5.04 -20.44 6.23
N TYR A 732 -4.25 -20.35 7.30
CA TYR A 732 -3.51 -21.47 7.87
C TYR A 732 -3.16 -21.21 9.33
N ASP A 733 -3.00 -22.30 10.09
CA ASP A 733 -2.48 -22.30 11.45
C ASP A 733 -1.59 -23.54 11.67
N GLN A 734 -0.68 -23.45 12.63
CA GLN A 734 0.20 -24.55 12.97
C GLN A 734 0.30 -24.71 14.49
N PHE A 735 0.32 -25.96 14.96
CA PHE A 735 0.42 -26.28 16.39
C PHE A 735 1.53 -27.27 16.62
N ILE A 736 2.40 -26.98 17.61
CA ILE A 736 3.48 -27.87 18.01
C ILE A 736 2.91 -29.00 18.88
N LEU A 737 3.13 -30.22 18.47
CA LEU A 737 2.85 -31.43 19.22
C LEU A 737 4.15 -31.92 19.85
N PRO A 738 4.26 -31.93 21.20
CA PRO A 738 5.51 -32.32 21.84
C PRO A 738 5.78 -33.79 21.65
N GLY A 739 6.98 -34.14 21.22
CA GLY A 739 7.49 -35.49 21.07
C GLY A 739 8.47 -35.88 22.20
N TYR A 740 9.45 -36.68 21.86
CA TYR A 740 10.43 -37.19 22.82
C TYR A 740 11.60 -36.20 23.01
N LYS A 741 11.65 -35.50 24.12
CA LYS A 741 12.64 -34.43 24.43
C LYS A 741 14.11 -34.83 24.26
N ASN A 742 14.45 -36.11 24.44
CA ASN A 742 15.81 -36.63 24.36
C ASN A 742 16.14 -37.23 22.99
N SER A 743 15.30 -37.08 21.98
CA SER A 743 15.62 -37.54 20.64
C SER A 743 16.83 -36.75 20.08
N THR A 744 17.81 -37.48 19.53
CA THR A 744 19.01 -36.96 18.87
C THR A 744 19.13 -37.51 17.43
N ALA A 745 18.02 -38.04 16.91
CA ALA A 745 18.00 -38.69 15.61
C ALA A 745 18.40 -37.76 14.44
N HIS A 746 18.23 -36.43 14.60
CA HIS A 746 18.61 -35.41 13.66
C HIS A 746 20.12 -35.08 13.66
N ARG A 747 20.87 -35.49 14.68
CA ARG A 747 22.29 -35.15 14.80
C ARG A 747 23.13 -35.96 13.80
N PRO A 748 24.11 -35.32 13.15
CA PRO A 748 25.02 -36.04 12.27
C PRO A 748 25.94 -36.99 13.07
N GLN A 749 26.36 -38.02 12.39
CA GLN A 749 27.39 -38.92 12.92
C GLN A 749 28.77 -38.27 12.80
N LYS A 750 29.76 -38.76 13.55
CA LYS A 750 31.15 -38.33 13.45
C LYS A 750 31.67 -38.51 12.01
N ALA A 751 32.09 -37.41 11.36
CA ALA A 751 32.54 -37.42 9.96
C ALA A 751 34.04 -37.70 9.78
N GLY A 752 34.89 -37.37 10.79
CA GLY A 752 36.35 -37.47 10.71
C GLY A 752 37.04 -36.92 11.96
N GLU A 753 38.31 -36.57 11.86
CA GLU A 753 39.05 -35.89 12.93
C GLU A 753 38.75 -34.40 12.93
N THR A 754 38.11 -33.92 14.00
CA THR A 754 37.84 -32.51 14.21
C THR A 754 38.93 -31.87 15.06
N THR A 755 39.49 -30.77 14.62
CA THR A 755 40.40 -29.92 15.40
C THR A 755 39.91 -28.47 15.44
N PHE A 756 40.30 -27.76 16.50
CA PHE A 756 39.98 -26.34 16.64
C PHE A 756 41.11 -25.59 17.32
N THR A 757 41.19 -24.28 17.02
CA THR A 757 42.10 -23.36 17.72
C THR A 757 41.38 -22.11 18.19
N VAL A 758 41.88 -21.56 19.29
CA VAL A 758 41.38 -20.31 19.85
C VAL A 758 42.48 -19.25 19.78
N ASP A 759 42.17 -18.09 19.29
CA ASP A 759 43.10 -16.95 19.21
C ASP A 759 43.47 -16.47 20.62
N LYS A 760 44.76 -16.38 20.90
CA LYS A 760 45.29 -16.07 22.24
C LYS A 760 45.14 -14.60 22.65
N GLN A 761 44.87 -13.71 21.68
CA GLN A 761 44.70 -12.27 21.95
C GLN A 761 43.24 -11.91 22.10
N THR A 762 42.36 -12.51 21.28
CA THR A 762 40.95 -12.20 21.22
C THR A 762 40.06 -13.21 21.93
N GLY A 763 40.51 -14.42 22.16
CA GLY A 763 39.73 -15.54 22.73
C GLY A 763 38.66 -16.08 21.77
N ALA A 764 38.65 -15.65 20.51
CA ALA A 764 37.74 -16.10 19.47
C ALA A 764 38.12 -17.49 18.95
N LEU A 765 37.14 -18.27 18.47
CA LEU A 765 37.39 -19.50 17.74
C LEU A 765 38.03 -19.16 16.40
N ALA A 766 39.33 -19.33 16.25
CA ALA A 766 40.10 -18.92 15.09
C ALA A 766 40.03 -19.94 13.94
N SER A 767 39.88 -21.22 14.25
CA SER A 767 39.86 -22.33 13.27
C SER A 767 38.95 -23.45 13.77
N LEU A 768 38.21 -24.02 12.85
CA LEU A 768 37.49 -25.30 13.00
C LEU A 768 37.75 -26.14 11.75
N SER A 769 38.45 -27.24 11.88
CA SER A 769 38.78 -28.06 10.73
C SER A 769 38.30 -29.49 10.86
N LEU A 770 38.04 -30.14 9.71
CA LEU A 770 37.70 -31.55 9.59
C LEU A 770 38.73 -32.21 8.68
N ASP A 771 39.45 -33.20 9.22
CA ASP A 771 40.54 -33.92 8.53
C ASP A 771 41.58 -32.94 7.91
N GLY A 772 41.90 -31.86 8.62
CA GLY A 772 42.84 -30.82 8.22
C GLY A 772 42.31 -29.79 7.26
N ARG A 773 41.06 -29.88 6.84
CA ARG A 773 40.39 -28.86 6.00
C ARG A 773 39.70 -27.83 6.86
N GLU A 774 40.02 -26.56 6.65
CA GLU A 774 39.39 -25.44 7.34
C GLU A 774 37.95 -25.20 6.86
N LEU A 775 37.04 -24.98 7.81
CA LEU A 775 35.63 -24.75 7.57
C LEU A 775 35.21 -23.27 7.76
N LEU A 776 36.05 -22.47 8.40
CA LEU A 776 35.79 -21.07 8.69
C LEU A 776 36.65 -20.17 7.78
N SER A 777 36.10 -19.12 7.23
CA SER A 777 36.87 -18.09 6.52
C SER A 777 37.27 -16.94 7.45
N THR A 778 36.56 -16.76 8.56
CA THR A 778 36.88 -15.76 9.58
C THR A 778 36.68 -16.37 10.98
N PRO A 779 37.35 -15.84 12.03
CA PRO A 779 37.09 -16.26 13.40
C PRO A 779 35.63 -16.08 13.81
N VAL A 780 35.13 -16.95 14.69
CA VAL A 780 33.81 -16.82 15.33
C VAL A 780 33.89 -15.81 16.45
N THR A 781 33.17 -14.73 16.38
CA THR A 781 33.20 -13.60 17.32
C THR A 781 31.83 -13.31 17.90
N LEU A 782 31.79 -12.60 19.04
CA LEU A 782 30.54 -12.10 19.63
C LEU A 782 29.90 -11.09 18.68
N SER A 783 28.60 -11.17 18.50
CA SER A 783 27.77 -10.25 17.69
C SER A 783 26.74 -9.56 18.57
N LEU A 784 26.78 -8.20 18.61
CA LEU A 784 25.89 -7.35 19.40
C LEU A 784 25.17 -6.30 18.54
N PHE A 785 25.55 -6.18 17.27
CA PHE A 785 25.07 -5.17 16.32
C PHE A 785 24.51 -5.87 15.06
N ARG A 786 23.60 -5.20 14.37
CA ARG A 786 23.15 -5.56 13.01
C ARG A 786 23.24 -4.35 12.11
N PRO A 787 23.44 -4.50 10.77
CA PRO A 787 23.22 -3.42 9.84
C PRO A 787 21.84 -2.81 10.07
N ALA A 788 21.80 -1.48 10.28
CA ALA A 788 20.59 -0.83 10.73
C ALA A 788 19.45 -0.97 9.70
N THR A 789 18.28 -1.39 10.16
CA THR A 789 17.06 -1.23 9.36
C THR A 789 16.63 0.22 9.33
N ASP A 790 15.77 0.61 8.39
CA ASP A 790 15.18 1.95 8.38
C ASP A 790 14.51 2.30 9.71
N ASN A 791 13.85 1.32 10.33
CA ASN A 791 13.21 1.46 11.64
C ASN A 791 14.23 1.61 12.77
N ASP A 792 15.34 0.87 12.75
CA ASP A 792 16.40 1.01 13.75
C ASP A 792 16.98 2.41 13.79
N ASN A 793 17.02 3.13 12.66
CA ASN A 793 17.50 4.50 12.56
C ASN A 793 16.57 5.50 13.29
N ARG A 794 15.30 5.18 13.45
CA ARG A 794 14.28 6.04 14.08
C ARG A 794 13.85 5.56 15.46
N ASP A 795 14.04 4.28 15.81
CA ASP A 795 13.67 3.72 17.12
C ASP A 795 14.51 4.36 18.24
N LYS A 796 13.84 4.75 19.32
CA LYS A 796 14.49 5.28 20.53
C LYS A 796 15.47 4.28 21.17
N ASN A 797 15.24 2.96 20.98
CA ASN A 797 16.10 1.87 21.45
C ASN A 797 17.04 1.35 20.37
N GLY A 798 17.05 1.97 19.19
CA GLY A 798 17.72 1.51 17.99
C GLY A 798 19.19 1.93 17.85
N VAL A 799 19.62 2.08 16.63
CA VAL A 799 21.02 2.24 16.23
C VAL A 799 21.76 3.41 16.90
N ARG A 800 21.05 4.48 17.24
CA ARG A 800 21.65 5.62 17.95
C ARG A 800 22.22 5.21 19.31
N LEU A 801 21.54 4.32 20.05
CA LEU A 801 22.05 3.80 21.33
C LEU A 801 23.15 2.79 21.11
N TRP A 802 23.04 1.94 20.09
CA TRP A 802 24.05 0.93 19.78
C TRP A 802 25.39 1.58 19.40
N ARG A 803 25.36 2.58 18.50
CA ARG A 803 26.58 3.35 18.12
C ARG A 803 27.12 4.24 19.26
N LYS A 804 26.22 4.80 20.10
CA LYS A 804 26.68 5.54 21.28
C LYS A 804 27.50 4.66 22.23
N ALA A 805 27.13 3.40 22.38
CA ALA A 805 27.88 2.39 23.13
C ALA A 805 29.07 1.84 22.34
N GLY A 806 29.14 2.05 21.01
CA GLY A 806 30.17 1.55 20.10
C GLY A 806 30.04 0.05 19.83
N LEU A 807 28.80 -0.47 19.80
CA LEU A 807 28.54 -1.89 19.54
C LEU A 807 28.71 -2.27 18.07
N ASP A 808 28.73 -1.29 17.17
CA ASP A 808 28.98 -1.43 15.74
C ASP A 808 30.43 -1.78 15.38
N ASN A 809 31.35 -1.58 16.31
CA ASN A 809 32.77 -1.91 16.12
C ASN A 809 33.39 -2.34 17.45
N ILE A 810 33.14 -3.59 17.81
CA ILE A 810 33.67 -4.18 19.05
C ILE A 810 34.90 -5.05 18.76
N THR A 811 35.80 -5.11 19.75
CA THR A 811 36.94 -5.99 19.77
C THR A 811 36.95 -6.78 21.08
N GLN A 812 37.51 -7.98 21.05
CA GLN A 812 37.68 -8.84 22.21
C GLN A 812 39.16 -8.81 22.65
N LYS A 813 39.39 -8.73 23.96
CA LYS A 813 40.71 -8.77 24.54
C LYS A 813 40.77 -9.79 25.67
N VAL A 814 41.65 -10.78 25.55
CA VAL A 814 41.79 -11.85 26.51
C VAL A 814 42.25 -11.30 27.87
N VAL A 815 41.54 -11.66 28.92
CA VAL A 815 41.87 -11.45 30.31
C VAL A 815 42.52 -12.71 30.89
N SER A 816 41.93 -13.86 30.54
CA SER A 816 42.52 -15.16 30.94
C SER A 816 42.14 -16.22 29.90
N LEU A 817 43.06 -17.09 29.60
CA LEU A 817 42.91 -18.21 28.69
C LEU A 817 43.48 -19.48 29.35
N LYS A 818 42.70 -20.54 29.37
CA LYS A 818 43.11 -21.87 29.87
C LYS A 818 42.88 -22.88 28.79
N GLU A 819 43.97 -23.51 28.31
CA GLU A 819 43.93 -24.58 27.32
C GLU A 819 43.99 -25.93 28.03
N GLY A 820 43.09 -26.85 27.66
CA GLY A 820 43.07 -28.27 28.05
C GLY A 820 43.17 -29.14 26.81
N LYS A 821 43.19 -30.48 26.98
CA LYS A 821 43.36 -31.42 25.87
C LYS A 821 42.30 -31.31 24.80
N ASN A 822 41.02 -31.10 25.20
CA ASN A 822 39.88 -31.04 24.29
C ASN A 822 38.96 -29.85 24.64
N SER A 823 39.46 -28.86 25.37
CA SER A 823 38.68 -27.71 25.77
C SER A 823 39.58 -26.50 25.97
N THR A 824 39.02 -25.33 25.66
CA THR A 824 39.64 -24.03 25.95
C THR A 824 38.61 -23.15 26.61
N THR A 825 38.99 -22.43 27.68
CA THR A 825 38.17 -21.42 28.31
C THR A 825 38.85 -20.08 28.18
N ALA A 826 38.15 -19.10 27.66
CA ALA A 826 38.63 -17.72 27.50
C ALA A 826 37.69 -16.76 28.19
N ARG A 827 38.23 -15.89 29.05
CA ARG A 827 37.56 -14.71 29.56
C ARG A 827 38.08 -13.48 28.83
N VAL A 828 37.19 -12.68 28.25
CA VAL A 828 37.57 -11.51 27.48
C VAL A 828 36.86 -10.26 27.99
N GLU A 829 37.54 -9.14 27.85
CA GLU A 829 36.89 -7.84 27.84
C GLU A 829 36.41 -7.55 26.43
N VAL A 830 35.16 -7.07 26.31
CA VAL A 830 34.59 -6.60 25.04
C VAL A 830 34.76 -5.07 25.06
N LEU A 831 35.53 -4.57 24.10
CA LEU A 831 35.91 -3.16 23.98
C LEU A 831 35.29 -2.56 22.72
N ASN A 832 34.84 -1.31 22.80
CA ASN A 832 34.47 -0.56 21.60
C ASN A 832 35.70 0.06 20.90
N ALA A 833 35.54 0.69 19.76
CA ALA A 833 36.61 1.29 18.98
C ALA A 833 37.41 2.37 19.74
N LYS A 834 36.89 2.91 20.84
CA LYS A 834 37.55 3.88 21.72
C LYS A 834 38.34 3.21 22.85
N GLY A 835 38.39 1.88 22.87
CA GLY A 835 39.02 1.09 23.94
C GLY A 835 38.21 1.06 25.22
N GLN A 836 37.00 1.53 25.26
CA GLN A 836 36.10 1.51 26.39
C GLN A 836 35.45 0.12 26.54
N LYS A 837 35.45 -0.44 27.72
CA LYS A 837 34.86 -1.74 28.01
C LYS A 837 33.34 -1.65 28.03
N VAL A 838 32.69 -2.33 27.11
CA VAL A 838 31.22 -2.43 26.98
C VAL A 838 30.65 -3.68 27.67
N GLY A 839 31.50 -4.60 28.09
CA GLY A 839 31.12 -5.80 28.81
C GLY A 839 32.24 -6.80 28.96
N THR A 840 31.93 -7.96 29.52
CA THR A 840 32.80 -9.13 29.57
C THR A 840 32.11 -10.32 28.94
N ALA A 841 32.89 -11.18 28.29
CA ALA A 841 32.36 -12.47 27.80
C ALA A 841 33.25 -13.63 28.29
N ASP A 842 32.62 -14.72 28.68
CA ASP A 842 33.24 -15.98 28.97
C ASP A 842 32.90 -16.98 27.86
N PHE A 843 33.91 -17.52 27.22
CA PHE A 843 33.76 -18.58 26.20
C PHE A 843 34.30 -19.91 26.74
N ILE A 844 33.54 -20.97 26.51
CA ILE A 844 33.95 -22.33 26.78
C ILE A 844 33.82 -23.14 25.49
N TYR A 845 34.93 -23.49 24.92
CA TYR A 845 35.06 -24.36 23.74
C TYR A 845 35.34 -25.78 24.23
N ALA A 846 34.54 -26.75 23.84
CA ALA A 846 34.70 -28.13 24.28
C ALA A 846 34.38 -29.10 23.14
N LEU A 847 35.40 -29.82 22.69
CA LEU A 847 35.27 -30.87 21.69
C LEU A 847 34.82 -32.16 22.35
N ASP A 848 33.70 -32.69 21.91
CA ASP A 848 33.16 -33.94 22.43
C ASP A 848 33.74 -35.19 21.70
N ARG A 849 33.40 -36.40 22.18
CA ARG A 849 33.90 -37.66 21.59
C ARG A 849 33.37 -37.89 20.17
N ASN A 850 32.30 -37.24 19.77
CA ASN A 850 31.69 -37.35 18.46
C ASN A 850 32.22 -36.31 17.46
N GLY A 851 33.25 -35.56 17.84
CA GLY A 851 33.82 -34.51 17.00
C GLY A 851 32.98 -33.22 16.91
N ALA A 852 32.00 -33.06 17.79
CA ALA A 852 31.21 -31.83 17.86
C ALA A 852 31.85 -30.81 18.81
N LEU A 853 32.02 -29.59 18.34
CA LEU A 853 32.54 -28.47 19.14
C LEU A 853 31.39 -27.71 19.80
N LYS A 854 31.34 -27.77 21.13
CA LYS A 854 30.41 -26.95 21.92
C LYS A 854 31.05 -25.59 22.20
N VAL A 855 30.35 -24.54 21.85
CA VAL A 855 30.70 -23.14 22.09
C VAL A 855 29.67 -22.57 23.06
N ASN A 856 29.99 -22.53 24.36
CA ASN A 856 29.12 -21.88 25.35
C ASN A 856 29.67 -20.48 25.65
N THR A 857 28.81 -19.51 25.61
CA THR A 857 29.13 -18.09 25.78
C THR A 857 28.28 -17.52 26.90
N THR A 858 28.91 -16.74 27.79
CA THR A 858 28.18 -15.90 28.76
C THR A 858 28.61 -14.45 28.53
N PHE A 859 27.69 -13.59 28.19
CA PHE A 859 27.96 -12.16 28.04
C PHE A 859 27.36 -11.37 29.20
N GLU A 860 28.15 -10.48 29.79
CA GLU A 860 27.74 -9.57 30.85
C GLU A 860 28.02 -8.14 30.39
N PRO A 861 26.96 -7.40 29.90
CA PRO A 861 27.11 -6.03 29.46
C PRO A 861 27.38 -5.09 30.62
N ASP A 862 28.16 -4.03 30.34
CA ASP A 862 28.23 -2.88 31.23
C ASP A 862 26.96 -2.04 31.04
N THR A 863 26.00 -2.19 31.93
CA THR A 863 24.71 -1.51 31.86
C THR A 863 24.78 0.01 32.07
N ALA A 864 25.94 0.54 32.51
CA ALA A 864 26.17 1.98 32.52
C ALA A 864 26.34 2.55 31.10
N ILE A 865 26.91 1.74 30.19
CA ILE A 865 27.23 2.14 28.81
C ILE A 865 26.20 1.57 27.83
N VAL A 866 25.95 0.27 27.88
CA VAL A 866 25.01 -0.42 26.99
C VAL A 866 23.61 -0.28 27.50
N LYS A 867 22.75 0.42 26.74
CA LYS A 867 21.32 0.63 27.07
C LYS A 867 20.39 -0.18 26.19
N SER A 868 20.86 -0.62 25.04
CA SER A 868 20.14 -1.43 24.07
C SER A 868 21.15 -2.20 23.23
N MET A 869 20.74 -3.35 22.66
CA MET A 869 21.52 -4.18 21.73
C MET A 869 20.61 -4.65 20.58
N ALA A 870 21.18 -4.77 19.39
CA ALA A 870 20.46 -5.32 18.25
C ALA A 870 20.29 -6.82 18.34
N ARG A 871 21.34 -7.50 18.76
CA ARG A 871 21.39 -8.96 18.88
C ARG A 871 22.33 -9.41 20.01
N LEU A 872 22.22 -10.65 20.36
CA LEU A 872 23.16 -11.36 21.22
C LEU A 872 23.43 -12.72 20.62
N GLY A 873 24.59 -12.89 20.00
CA GLY A 873 24.91 -14.11 19.26
C GLY A 873 26.37 -14.19 18.86
N LEU A 874 26.64 -15.06 17.89
CA LEU A 874 27.93 -15.26 17.27
C LEU A 874 27.84 -14.98 15.76
N THR A 875 28.92 -14.44 15.19
CA THR A 875 29.04 -14.22 13.75
C THR A 875 30.38 -14.74 13.24
N PHE A 876 30.38 -15.25 12.02
CA PHE A 876 31.56 -15.69 11.27
C PHE A 876 31.25 -15.74 9.78
N ARG A 877 32.27 -15.96 8.96
CA ARG A 877 32.11 -16.15 7.54
C ARG A 877 32.65 -17.49 7.08
N VAL A 878 32.03 -18.02 6.03
CA VAL A 878 32.44 -19.24 5.35
C VAL A 878 32.61 -18.98 3.85
N ALA A 879 33.34 -19.84 3.15
CA ALA A 879 33.49 -19.73 1.70
C ALA A 879 32.14 -19.82 0.99
N ASP A 880 31.96 -19.14 -0.13
CA ASP A 880 30.71 -19.13 -0.91
C ASP A 880 30.39 -20.48 -1.58
N THR A 881 31.29 -21.43 -1.49
CA THR A 881 31.07 -22.83 -1.88
C THR A 881 30.10 -23.57 -0.94
N TYR A 882 29.83 -23.04 0.27
CA TYR A 882 28.88 -23.61 1.24
C TYR A 882 27.46 -23.04 1.00
N ASP A 883 26.94 -23.14 -0.21
CA ASP A 883 25.73 -22.52 -0.69
C ASP A 883 24.45 -23.33 -0.45
N GLN A 884 24.55 -24.57 0.04
CA GLN A 884 23.41 -25.43 0.32
C GLN A 884 22.99 -25.28 1.79
N VAL A 885 21.90 -24.56 2.03
CA VAL A 885 21.36 -24.31 3.36
C VAL A 885 20.13 -25.18 3.63
N SER A 886 20.09 -25.84 4.77
CA SER A 886 18.90 -26.52 5.29
C SER A 886 18.71 -26.16 6.75
N TYR A 887 17.49 -26.02 7.20
CA TYR A 887 17.18 -25.73 8.60
C TYR A 887 15.80 -26.25 9.00
N LEU A 888 15.63 -26.51 10.29
CA LEU A 888 14.37 -26.75 10.95
C LEU A 888 14.04 -25.53 11.79
N GLY A 889 13.09 -24.72 11.35
CA GLY A 889 12.72 -23.46 11.96
C GLY A 889 11.53 -22.81 11.28
N ARG A 890 11.20 -21.56 11.60
CA ARG A 890 10.18 -20.82 10.88
C ARG A 890 10.70 -20.38 9.51
N GLY A 891 9.87 -20.52 8.49
CA GLY A 891 10.18 -20.17 7.11
C GLY A 891 8.98 -20.43 6.18
N ASP A 892 9.19 -20.44 4.87
CA ASP A 892 10.47 -20.21 4.14
C ASP A 892 10.90 -18.75 4.05
N ASN A 893 9.97 -17.81 4.34
CA ASN A 893 10.20 -16.35 4.33
C ASN A 893 10.99 -15.87 5.57
N GLU A 894 11.41 -14.63 5.50
CA GLU A 894 12.07 -13.91 6.59
C GLU A 894 11.13 -13.70 7.78
N THR A 895 11.62 -13.96 8.99
CA THR A 895 10.88 -13.78 10.25
C THR A 895 11.74 -13.11 11.32
N TYR A 896 11.09 -12.30 12.17
CA TYR A 896 11.66 -11.66 13.36
C TYR A 896 10.72 -11.87 14.54
N ALA A 897 11.17 -11.68 15.76
CA ALA A 897 10.40 -11.99 16.95
C ALA A 897 9.02 -11.29 17.03
N ASP A 898 8.91 -10.09 16.42
CA ASP A 898 7.68 -9.28 16.35
C ASP A 898 6.97 -9.39 14.99
N ARG A 899 7.47 -10.26 14.08
CA ARG A 899 6.94 -10.52 12.74
C ARG A 899 7.22 -11.98 12.35
N ASP A 900 6.55 -12.92 12.98
CA ASP A 900 6.80 -14.35 12.81
C ASP A 900 5.55 -15.18 12.52
N GLN A 901 4.37 -14.56 12.46
CA GLN A 901 3.11 -15.27 12.29
C GLN A 901 2.99 -15.96 10.93
N SER A 902 3.58 -15.35 9.90
CA SER A 902 3.60 -15.91 8.54
C SER A 902 4.47 -17.16 8.41
N GLY A 903 5.49 -17.32 9.26
CA GLY A 903 6.42 -18.46 9.19
C GLY A 903 5.86 -19.71 9.84
N ARG A 904 5.78 -20.85 9.11
CA ARG A 904 5.53 -22.17 9.68
C ARG A 904 6.85 -22.84 10.06
N ILE A 905 6.86 -23.57 11.16
CA ILE A 905 8.01 -24.41 11.51
C ILE A 905 8.01 -25.61 10.58
N GLY A 906 9.12 -25.82 9.92
CA GLY A 906 9.29 -26.89 8.96
C GLY A 906 10.74 -27.14 8.60
N LEU A 907 10.95 -28.19 7.83
CA LEU A 907 12.25 -28.52 7.24
C LEU A 907 12.38 -27.79 5.90
N TYR A 908 13.24 -26.80 5.85
CA TYR A 908 13.47 -25.99 4.66
C TYR A 908 14.83 -26.24 4.04
N ARG A 909 14.89 -26.08 2.71
CA ARG A 909 16.13 -26.09 1.91
C ARG A 909 16.15 -24.83 1.08
N THR A 910 17.27 -24.10 1.12
CA THR A 910 17.41 -22.81 0.48
C THR A 910 18.89 -22.53 0.14
N THR A 911 19.17 -21.35 -0.36
CA THR A 911 20.53 -20.82 -0.55
C THR A 911 20.67 -19.47 0.16
N PRO A 912 21.88 -19.00 0.46
CA PRO A 912 22.09 -17.66 1.04
C PRO A 912 21.47 -16.55 0.22
N GLU A 913 21.45 -16.67 -1.12
CA GLU A 913 20.82 -15.71 -2.03
C GLU A 913 19.31 -15.65 -1.84
N ARG A 914 18.65 -16.80 -1.63
CA ARG A 914 17.20 -16.85 -1.39
C ARG A 914 16.83 -16.46 0.05
N MET A 915 17.78 -16.53 0.96
CA MET A 915 17.57 -16.02 2.32
C MET A 915 17.60 -14.48 2.35
N PHE A 916 18.38 -13.86 1.47
CA PHE A 916 18.56 -12.43 1.39
C PHE A 916 17.37 -11.78 0.63
N HIS A 917 16.75 -10.77 1.24
CA HIS A 917 15.75 -9.94 0.58
C HIS A 917 16.34 -8.59 0.22
N TYR A 918 16.16 -8.16 -1.05
CA TYR A 918 16.67 -6.90 -1.56
C TYR A 918 15.69 -5.75 -1.26
N TYR A 919 15.77 -5.18 -0.07
CA TYR A 919 15.10 -3.89 0.20
C TYR A 919 15.76 -2.79 -0.63
N VAL A 920 15.01 -1.72 -0.94
CA VAL A 920 15.51 -0.60 -1.77
C VAL A 920 16.83 -0.05 -1.25
N VAL A 921 16.93 0.18 0.06
CA VAL A 921 18.20 0.46 0.74
C VAL A 921 18.67 -0.80 1.44
N PRO A 922 19.89 -1.29 1.14
CA PRO A 922 20.47 -2.46 1.79
C PRO A 922 20.50 -2.31 3.32
N GLN A 923 20.05 -3.33 4.02
CA GLN A 923 19.91 -3.33 5.49
C GLN A 923 19.89 -4.76 6.02
N SER A 924 19.79 -4.96 7.33
CA SER A 924 19.67 -6.28 7.93
C SER A 924 18.46 -7.03 7.38
N THR A 925 18.67 -8.29 6.96
CA THR A 925 17.67 -9.15 6.32
C THR A 925 18.03 -10.63 6.48
N GLY A 926 17.13 -11.51 6.05
CA GLY A 926 17.40 -12.94 5.94
C GLY A 926 17.25 -13.76 7.22
N ASN A 927 16.80 -13.14 8.31
CA ASN A 927 16.64 -13.84 9.59
C ASN A 927 15.54 -14.93 9.55
N ARG A 928 15.77 -16.01 10.28
CA ARG A 928 14.82 -17.10 10.56
C ARG A 928 14.70 -17.31 12.05
N THR A 929 13.50 -17.34 12.58
CA THR A 929 13.22 -17.52 14.01
C THR A 929 12.88 -18.97 14.35
N ASP A 930 12.84 -19.31 15.62
CA ASP A 930 12.48 -20.64 16.15
C ASP A 930 13.29 -21.77 15.51
N VAL A 931 14.57 -21.53 15.18
CA VAL A 931 15.43 -22.54 14.57
C VAL A 931 15.86 -23.56 15.61
N ARG A 932 15.68 -24.85 15.30
CA ARG A 932 16.13 -25.98 16.14
C ARG A 932 17.52 -26.40 15.76
N TRP A 933 17.78 -26.41 14.47
CA TRP A 933 19.10 -26.65 13.88
C TRP A 933 19.19 -26.01 12.50
N ALA A 934 20.41 -25.69 12.11
CA ALA A 934 20.74 -25.23 10.76
C ALA A 934 21.93 -26.02 10.22
N LYS A 935 21.98 -26.21 8.90
CA LYS A 935 23.05 -26.91 8.20
C LYS A 935 23.39 -26.15 6.92
N PHE A 936 24.68 -25.91 6.70
CA PHE A 936 25.17 -25.33 5.47
C PHE A 936 26.36 -26.14 4.95
N THR A 937 26.26 -26.52 3.69
CA THR A 937 27.20 -27.43 3.04
C THR A 937 27.55 -26.98 1.63
N ASN A 938 28.66 -27.50 1.14
CA ASN A 938 28.94 -27.50 -0.30
C ASN A 938 28.13 -28.57 -1.04
N HIS A 939 28.28 -28.65 -2.35
CA HIS A 939 27.61 -29.64 -3.21
C HIS A 939 28.07 -31.11 -2.92
N SER A 940 29.22 -31.29 -2.29
CA SER A 940 29.68 -32.63 -1.85
C SER A 940 29.09 -33.06 -0.50
N GLY A 941 28.29 -32.20 0.15
CA GLY A 941 27.69 -32.48 1.45
C GLY A 941 28.57 -32.11 2.67
N GLU A 942 29.80 -31.64 2.43
CA GLU A 942 30.72 -31.20 3.47
C GLU A 942 30.34 -29.80 3.99
N GLY A 943 30.46 -29.62 5.31
CA GLY A 943 30.12 -28.32 5.92
C GLY A 943 29.93 -28.36 7.42
N ILE A 944 29.01 -27.59 7.92
CA ILE A 944 28.72 -27.45 9.35
C ILE A 944 27.22 -27.66 9.58
N PHE A 945 26.91 -28.51 10.56
CA PHE A 945 25.58 -28.58 11.17
C PHE A 945 25.64 -27.92 12.54
N VAL A 946 24.62 -27.08 12.85
CA VAL A 946 24.54 -26.29 14.07
C VAL A 946 23.24 -26.59 14.81
N GLU A 947 23.34 -26.85 16.12
CA GLU A 947 22.19 -26.87 17.03
C GLU A 947 22.45 -26.05 18.28
N SER A 948 21.39 -25.75 19.03
CA SER A 948 21.49 -25.15 20.36
C SER A 948 20.64 -25.92 21.37
N ASN A 949 20.83 -25.67 22.65
CA ASN A 949 20.00 -26.26 23.72
C ASN A 949 18.61 -25.59 23.83
N ARG A 950 18.38 -24.52 23.08
CA ARG A 950 17.10 -23.82 22.92
C ARG A 950 16.92 -23.44 21.45
N THR A 951 15.74 -22.98 21.06
CA THR A 951 15.57 -22.37 19.74
C THR A 951 16.42 -21.12 19.64
N PHE A 952 16.86 -20.81 18.44
CA PHE A 952 17.71 -19.67 18.15
C PHE A 952 17.27 -19.00 16.84
N GLN A 953 17.91 -17.90 16.50
CA GLN A 953 17.70 -17.23 15.23
C GLN A 953 18.92 -17.43 14.33
N PHE A 954 18.68 -17.53 13.04
CA PHE A 954 19.72 -17.86 12.06
C PHE A 954 19.55 -17.06 10.78
N SER A 955 20.67 -16.54 10.27
CA SER A 955 20.75 -16.06 8.91
C SER A 955 22.08 -16.45 8.28
N MET A 956 22.07 -16.66 6.96
CA MET A 956 23.26 -16.84 6.14
C MET A 956 23.06 -16.02 4.86
N ILE A 957 23.88 -14.98 4.68
CA ILE A 957 23.67 -13.99 3.65
C ILE A 957 24.93 -13.76 2.81
N PRO A 958 24.78 -13.31 1.53
CA PRO A 958 25.91 -13.23 0.60
C PRO A 958 26.83 -12.01 0.79
N PHE A 959 26.54 -11.15 1.77
CA PHE A 959 27.25 -9.90 1.98
C PHE A 959 27.73 -9.77 3.44
N SER A 960 28.77 -8.96 3.65
CA SER A 960 29.21 -8.63 5.01
C SER A 960 28.33 -7.54 5.63
N ASP A 961 28.19 -7.57 6.96
CA ASP A 961 27.46 -6.51 7.70
C ASP A 961 28.06 -5.11 7.42
N VAL A 962 29.39 -5.03 7.26
CA VAL A 962 30.08 -3.77 6.95
C VAL A 962 29.68 -3.23 5.58
N LEU A 963 29.49 -4.10 4.59
CA LEU A 963 29.03 -3.68 3.26
C LEU A 963 27.58 -3.23 3.30
N LEU A 964 26.70 -4.00 3.94
CA LEU A 964 25.29 -3.64 4.10
C LEU A 964 25.08 -2.29 4.80
N GLU A 965 25.91 -2.01 5.82
CA GLU A 965 25.83 -0.73 6.55
C GLU A 965 26.27 0.49 5.72
N LYS A 966 27.09 0.28 4.69
CA LYS A 966 27.64 1.35 3.84
C LYS A 966 26.87 1.53 2.54
N ALA A 967 26.28 0.48 2.03
CA ALA A 967 25.58 0.49 0.75
C ALA A 967 24.36 1.41 0.79
N ARG A 968 24.20 2.23 -0.23
CA ARG A 968 23.05 3.11 -0.41
C ARG A 968 22.03 2.51 -1.36
N HIS A 969 22.49 1.71 -2.32
CA HIS A 969 21.69 1.06 -3.34
C HIS A 969 22.10 -0.41 -3.50
N ILE A 970 21.25 -1.22 -4.08
CA ILE A 970 21.51 -2.65 -4.26
C ILE A 970 22.65 -2.94 -5.23
N ASN A 971 22.96 -2.05 -6.17
CA ASN A 971 24.12 -2.17 -7.08
C ASN A 971 25.47 -1.88 -6.40
N ASP A 972 25.48 -1.29 -5.19
CA ASP A 972 26.68 -1.13 -4.35
C ASP A 972 27.12 -2.47 -3.74
N LEU A 973 26.24 -3.48 -3.77
CA LEU A 973 26.49 -4.78 -3.14
C LEU A 973 27.40 -5.63 -4.04
N GLU A 974 28.65 -5.76 -3.63
CA GLU A 974 29.65 -6.60 -4.30
C GLU A 974 29.97 -7.86 -3.49
N ARG A 975 30.06 -8.99 -4.19
CA ARG A 975 30.45 -10.26 -3.59
C ARG A 975 31.96 -10.34 -3.41
N ASP A 976 32.37 -10.92 -2.29
CA ASP A 976 33.78 -11.11 -1.95
C ASP A 976 34.16 -12.59 -1.76
N GLY A 977 33.35 -13.53 -2.27
CA GLY A 977 33.59 -14.98 -2.21
C GLY A 977 33.25 -15.62 -0.85
N MET A 978 32.51 -14.96 0.01
CA MET A 978 32.16 -15.47 1.33
C MET A 978 30.69 -15.16 1.70
N TYR A 979 30.11 -16.08 2.48
CA TYR A 979 28.81 -15.86 3.14
C TYR A 979 29.00 -15.49 4.62
N THR A 980 28.17 -14.56 5.11
CA THR A 980 28.12 -14.20 6.53
C THR A 980 27.04 -15.02 7.23
N VAL A 981 27.44 -15.68 8.31
CA VAL A 981 26.58 -16.51 9.16
C VAL A 981 26.35 -15.81 10.49
N HIS A 982 25.08 -15.71 10.90
CA HIS A 982 24.67 -15.27 12.23
C HIS A 982 23.96 -16.40 12.95
N LEU A 983 24.38 -16.63 14.18
CA LEU A 983 23.76 -17.57 15.13
C LEU A 983 23.36 -16.75 16.37
N ASP A 984 22.11 -16.32 16.44
CA ASP A 984 21.66 -15.41 17.49
C ASP A 984 20.83 -16.16 18.53
N ALA A 985 21.22 -15.99 19.78
CA ALA A 985 20.41 -16.41 20.90
C ALA A 985 19.17 -15.51 21.07
N GLU A 986 19.36 -14.23 20.80
CA GLU A 986 18.35 -13.19 20.81
C GLU A 986 18.63 -12.16 19.69
N GLN A 987 17.57 -11.66 19.06
CA GLN A 987 17.63 -10.55 18.13
C GLN A 987 16.39 -9.67 18.33
N ALA A 988 16.57 -8.36 18.33
CA ALA A 988 15.48 -7.41 18.45
C ALA A 988 14.51 -7.50 17.26
N GLY A 989 13.26 -7.23 17.52
CA GLY A 989 12.24 -7.06 16.48
C GLY A 989 12.58 -5.96 15.48
N VAL A 990 11.73 -5.75 14.49
CA VAL A 990 11.91 -4.74 13.43
C VAL A 990 11.05 -3.49 13.65
N GLY A 991 9.92 -3.61 14.35
CA GLY A 991 9.04 -2.47 14.64
C GLY A 991 8.50 -1.73 13.44
N THR A 992 8.08 -0.47 13.64
CA THR A 992 7.57 0.46 12.63
C THR A 992 7.97 1.91 12.92
N ALA A 993 9.14 2.11 13.53
CA ALA A 993 9.58 3.39 14.09
C ALA A 993 9.85 4.50 13.06
N THR A 994 9.90 4.19 11.76
CA THR A 994 10.05 5.20 10.72
C THR A 994 8.88 6.19 10.71
N CYS A 995 7.65 5.72 10.98
CA CYS A 995 6.49 6.56 11.28
C CYS A 995 5.48 5.75 12.13
N GLY A 996 5.75 5.58 13.42
CA GLY A 996 4.88 4.78 14.29
C GLY A 996 5.60 4.31 15.56
N PRO A 997 5.04 3.32 16.26
CA PRO A 997 5.68 2.72 17.41
C PRO A 997 6.96 1.97 17.05
N GLY A 998 7.99 2.09 17.89
CA GLY A 998 9.18 1.26 17.82
C GLY A 998 8.93 -0.18 18.24
N VAL A 999 10.01 -0.95 18.34
CA VAL A 999 9.97 -2.33 18.82
C VAL A 999 9.34 -2.39 20.22
N LEU A 1000 8.34 -3.26 20.37
CA LEU A 1000 7.68 -3.45 21.66
C LEU A 1000 8.64 -4.04 22.71
N PRO A 1001 8.48 -3.70 24.02
CA PRO A 1001 9.44 -4.08 25.05
C PRO A 1001 9.76 -5.58 25.14
N GLN A 1002 8.78 -6.43 24.87
CA GLN A 1002 8.94 -7.90 24.91
C GLN A 1002 9.80 -8.44 23.76
N TYR A 1003 10.04 -7.67 22.71
CA TYR A 1003 10.83 -8.03 21.52
C TYR A 1003 12.20 -7.33 21.47
N LEU A 1004 12.57 -6.60 22.53
CA LEU A 1004 13.90 -6.05 22.70
C LEU A 1004 14.86 -7.11 23.26
N VAL A 1005 16.14 -7.04 22.88
CA VAL A 1005 17.19 -7.86 23.50
C VAL A 1005 17.43 -7.38 24.92
N PRO A 1006 17.25 -8.23 25.96
CA PRO A 1006 17.45 -7.81 27.36
C PRO A 1006 18.91 -7.47 27.65
N VAL A 1007 19.16 -6.27 28.17
CA VAL A 1007 20.50 -5.80 28.60
C VAL A 1007 20.80 -6.30 30.00
N LYS A 1008 21.20 -7.56 30.09
CA LYS A 1008 21.56 -8.24 31.36
C LYS A 1008 22.56 -9.34 31.08
N LYS A 1009 23.17 -9.91 32.14
CA LYS A 1009 23.98 -11.09 32.00
C LYS A 1009 23.19 -12.26 31.43
N GLN A 1010 23.66 -12.85 30.34
CA GLN A 1010 23.00 -13.94 29.61
C GLN A 1010 23.99 -14.98 29.17
N GLY A 1011 23.61 -16.27 29.29
CA GLY A 1011 24.35 -17.40 28.74
C GLY A 1011 23.61 -18.05 27.59
N PHE A 1012 24.35 -18.45 26.55
CA PHE A 1012 23.85 -19.18 25.39
C PHE A 1012 24.93 -20.12 24.86
N GLY A 1013 24.55 -21.03 23.98
CA GLY A 1013 25.53 -21.98 23.46
C GLY A 1013 25.06 -22.63 22.17
N PHE A 1014 26.02 -22.87 21.29
CA PHE A 1014 25.85 -23.61 20.03
C PHE A 1014 26.76 -24.84 20.01
N THR A 1015 26.32 -25.87 19.36
CA THR A 1015 27.13 -27.05 19.06
C THR A 1015 27.34 -27.13 17.57
N LEU A 1016 28.58 -27.05 17.13
CA LEU A 1016 29.02 -27.14 15.75
C LEU A 1016 29.48 -28.56 15.42
N TYR A 1017 28.84 -29.21 14.49
CA TYR A 1017 29.21 -30.51 13.99
C TYR A 1017 29.81 -30.36 12.59
N PRO A 1018 31.13 -30.52 12.41
CA PRO A 1018 31.70 -30.72 11.09
C PRO A 1018 31.13 -31.99 10.42
N ILE A 1019 30.74 -31.90 9.18
CA ILE A 1019 30.08 -32.99 8.43
C ILE A 1019 30.70 -33.19 7.05
N LYS A 1020 30.57 -34.43 6.53
CA LYS A 1020 30.92 -34.81 5.16
C LYS A 1020 29.70 -35.26 4.39
#